data_7cddbbacaf8c68a6087613c242cf8f74
#
_entry.id   7cddbbacaf8c68a6087613c242cf8f74
#
_cell.length_a   1.000
_cell.length_b   1.000
_cell.length_c   1.000
_cell.angle_alpha   90.00
_cell.angle_beta   90.00
_cell.angle_gamma   90.00
#
_symmetry.space_group_name_H-M   'P 1'
#
loop_
_entity.id
_entity.type
_entity.pdbx_description
1 polymer ?
#
loop_
_entity_poly.entity_id
_entity_poly.type
_entity_poly.pdbx_seq_one_letter_code
_entity_poly.pdbx_strand_id
1 'polypeptide(L)'
;MAAGYRSPTACGRSPLASEGALGIVRFFMLFSVFYLSLFLSVGLLLARRAVPDGSAAVIVPLGCGFGVSLLAVLPALFAVVLGFTLPTVILAAAAAAGIGAALLYRGTRLRGMAKDPDSGALWACLLPVVLITLYLLHTHVLHLVDGAYHTGQSCYGDMPMHLGFIKYIAQSGEFLPRYPLLGGTHRFGYPFLCETVSSVFVVLGADLRTAYLLPMLPAFLSVYGMFWQLARRVTDSAGKACLAFYLFFMGSGLGFVYFLGSADSFAGIFTGFYTTPTNFVEKNIEWVNPIVDLLIPQRATLFGWCVLLPAVYLLWRFCYEGERRLWPWLAALVLPLPLLHTHSALALVLLCLVGGVYTLAQGLRRKTLLPWLGLAAVCGAAWLCQMLPTVLAQSLDGQHMLRLHFNWINGQDDGTLRDNYFWFYIKNIGLVYLLLIPAFLRAKPKQRWLYGGGLAILALAEFVVFQPNNYDNNKLLYVWHILGCILAAQLLVDIFAEVRALPWRALGLAACCFVGMFGSVLTVGREALSDYRQWSADDMALADHIDENAGSDALFLTSDSHLTPVFALAGRRILCGSGSYVYYHGMDYSAEYNAMRALYETPDEDTLAAWDIGYAVFDSSVYAKFAADESWYAARYDVWYENAACRVYKIK
;
A
#
# COMPACT_ATOMS: atom_id res chain seq x y z
N MET A 1 -32.08 18.35 -49.61
CA MET A 1 -32.73 17.03 -49.45
C MET A 1 -32.31 16.51 -48.09
N ALA A 2 -33.19 16.57 -47.11
CA ALA A 2 -32.95 16.13 -45.74
C ALA A 2 -33.24 14.62 -45.65
N ALA A 3 -32.25 13.83 -45.25
CA ALA A 3 -32.42 12.45 -44.88
C ALA A 3 -32.30 12.32 -43.35
N GLY A 4 -33.43 11.95 -42.73
CA GLY A 4 -33.53 11.84 -41.28
C GLY A 4 -32.76 10.64 -40.71
N TYR A 5 -31.94 10.89 -39.72
CA TYR A 5 -31.36 9.90 -38.84
C TYR A 5 -32.39 9.54 -37.76
N ARG A 6 -32.87 8.29 -37.79
CA ARG A 6 -33.61 7.68 -36.69
C ARG A 6 -32.60 7.19 -35.65
N SER A 7 -32.68 7.75 -34.43
CA SER A 7 -31.99 7.23 -33.25
C SER A 7 -32.52 5.82 -32.91
N PRO A 8 -31.64 4.88 -32.50
CA PRO A 8 -32.07 3.62 -31.89
C PRO A 8 -32.68 3.92 -30.52
N THR A 9 -33.87 3.42 -30.31
CA THR A 9 -34.63 3.48 -29.07
C THR A 9 -33.83 2.81 -27.94
N ALA A 10 -33.58 3.57 -26.89
CA ALA A 10 -33.10 3.06 -25.60
C ALA A 10 -34.00 1.91 -25.12
N CYS A 11 -33.44 0.73 -24.96
CA CYS A 11 -34.09 -0.40 -24.32
C CYS A 11 -34.27 -0.05 -22.85
N GLY A 12 -35.49 0.34 -22.46
CA GLY A 12 -35.86 0.70 -21.10
C GLY A 12 -35.73 -0.50 -20.17
N ARG A 13 -34.71 -0.52 -19.33
CA ARG A 13 -34.67 -1.37 -18.15
C ARG A 13 -35.84 -0.97 -17.25
N SER A 14 -36.69 -1.93 -16.83
CA SER A 14 -37.82 -1.66 -15.97
C SER A 14 -37.35 -1.10 -14.62
N PRO A 15 -38.04 -0.12 -14.02
CA PRO A 15 -37.68 0.47 -12.71
C PRO A 15 -37.56 -0.57 -11.59
N LEU A 16 -38.30 -1.66 -11.68
CA LEU A 16 -38.29 -2.76 -10.70
C LEU A 16 -36.99 -3.61 -10.71
N ALA A 17 -36.32 -3.73 -11.87
CA ALA A 17 -35.01 -4.40 -11.97
C ALA A 17 -33.89 -3.55 -11.33
N SER A 18 -33.99 -2.23 -11.39
CA SER A 18 -33.00 -1.32 -10.77
C SER A 18 -33.13 -1.25 -9.25
N GLU A 19 -34.33 -1.32 -8.67
CA GLU A 19 -34.54 -1.33 -7.21
C GLU A 19 -34.10 -2.65 -6.58
N GLY A 20 -34.33 -3.79 -7.22
CA GLY A 20 -33.85 -5.10 -6.76
C GLY A 20 -32.32 -5.19 -6.75
N ALA A 21 -31.66 -4.74 -7.81
CA ALA A 21 -30.21 -4.70 -7.90
C ALA A 21 -29.60 -3.76 -6.85
N LEU A 22 -30.18 -2.57 -6.66
CA LEU A 22 -29.77 -1.64 -5.58
C LEU A 22 -29.95 -2.23 -4.19
N GLY A 23 -31.01 -3.03 -3.96
CA GLY A 23 -31.27 -3.72 -2.70
C GLY A 23 -30.20 -4.78 -2.40
N ILE A 24 -29.82 -5.55 -3.38
CA ILE A 24 -28.78 -6.60 -3.29
C ILE A 24 -27.40 -5.97 -3.00
N VAL A 25 -27.00 -4.94 -3.75
CA VAL A 25 -25.71 -4.23 -3.53
C VAL A 25 -25.65 -3.62 -2.12
N ARG A 26 -26.74 -3.00 -1.64
CA ARG A 26 -26.82 -2.48 -0.28
C ARG A 26 -26.70 -3.58 0.78
N PHE A 27 -27.28 -4.75 0.55
CA PHE A 27 -27.18 -5.89 1.47
C PHE A 27 -25.73 -6.38 1.61
N PHE A 28 -25.03 -6.60 0.52
CA PHE A 28 -23.63 -7.07 0.55
C PHE A 28 -22.67 -6.02 1.12
N MET A 29 -22.92 -4.73 0.86
CA MET A 29 -22.16 -3.65 1.48
C MET A 29 -22.33 -3.65 3.01
N LEU A 30 -23.56 -3.78 3.52
CA LEU A 30 -23.82 -3.86 4.96
C LEU A 30 -23.15 -5.07 5.59
N PHE A 31 -23.17 -6.22 4.92
CA PHE A 31 -22.53 -7.44 5.41
C PHE A 31 -21.01 -7.28 5.47
N SER A 32 -20.39 -6.63 4.49
CA SER A 32 -18.96 -6.31 4.48
C SER A 32 -18.57 -5.35 5.61
N VAL A 33 -19.38 -4.32 5.87
CA VAL A 33 -19.18 -3.40 7.00
C VAL A 33 -19.30 -4.14 8.34
N PHE A 34 -20.28 -5.04 8.47
CA PHE A 34 -20.43 -5.85 9.67
C PHE A 34 -19.23 -6.77 9.89
N TYR A 35 -18.76 -7.44 8.83
CA TYR A 35 -17.59 -8.30 8.86
C TYR A 35 -16.33 -7.53 9.33
N LEU A 36 -16.03 -6.39 8.71
CA LEU A 36 -14.93 -5.54 9.13
C LEU A 36 -15.08 -5.09 10.59
N SER A 37 -16.30 -4.67 11.00
CA SER A 37 -16.58 -4.20 12.35
C SER A 37 -16.32 -5.28 13.41
N LEU A 38 -16.55 -6.55 13.10
CA LEU A 38 -16.19 -7.67 13.97
C LEU A 38 -14.68 -7.71 14.23
N PHE A 39 -13.86 -7.69 13.17
CA PHE A 39 -12.40 -7.72 13.29
C PHE A 39 -11.85 -6.51 14.03
N LEU A 40 -12.39 -5.32 13.73
CA LEU A 40 -12.00 -4.10 14.44
C LEU A 40 -12.39 -4.13 15.92
N SER A 41 -13.58 -4.65 16.24
CA SER A 41 -14.03 -4.80 17.64
C SER A 41 -13.10 -5.73 18.42
N VAL A 42 -12.70 -6.85 17.82
CA VAL A 42 -11.73 -7.77 18.42
C VAL A 42 -10.36 -7.10 18.54
N GLY A 43 -9.94 -6.36 17.52
CA GLY A 43 -8.71 -5.56 17.56
C GLY A 43 -8.69 -4.54 18.70
N LEU A 44 -9.80 -3.85 18.95
CA LEU A 44 -9.96 -2.93 20.08
C LEU A 44 -9.83 -3.65 21.43
N LEU A 45 -10.41 -4.85 21.57
CA LEU A 45 -10.27 -5.68 22.78
C LEU A 45 -8.82 -6.14 22.99
N LEU A 46 -8.12 -6.54 21.91
CA LEU A 46 -6.70 -6.89 21.97
C LEU A 46 -5.85 -5.71 22.39
N ALA A 47 -6.05 -4.53 21.77
CA ALA A 47 -5.36 -3.31 22.13
C ALA A 47 -5.59 -2.94 23.62
N ARG A 48 -6.83 -3.02 24.10
CA ARG A 48 -7.18 -2.78 25.49
C ARG A 48 -6.52 -3.76 26.44
N ARG A 49 -6.39 -5.02 26.03
CA ARG A 49 -5.73 -6.06 26.83
C ARG A 49 -4.21 -5.87 26.87
N ALA A 50 -3.62 -5.48 25.74
CA ALA A 50 -2.19 -5.16 25.63
C ALA A 50 -1.82 -3.91 26.47
N VAL A 51 -2.64 -2.85 26.37
CA VAL A 51 -2.43 -1.54 26.98
C VAL A 51 -3.61 -1.18 27.89
N PRO A 52 -3.71 -1.78 29.09
CA PRO A 52 -4.86 -1.59 29.98
C PRO A 52 -5.03 -0.15 30.49
N ASP A 53 -3.95 0.61 30.53
CA ASP A 53 -3.86 2.01 30.94
C ASP A 53 -4.11 2.99 29.77
N GLY A 54 -4.33 2.47 28.54
CA GLY A 54 -4.48 3.29 27.33
C GLY A 54 -5.78 4.10 27.32
N SER A 55 -5.67 5.34 26.85
CA SER A 55 -6.83 6.18 26.49
C SER A 55 -7.47 5.71 25.16
N ALA A 56 -8.65 6.20 24.85
CA ALA A 56 -9.29 5.95 23.55
C ALA A 56 -8.40 6.41 22.38
N ALA A 57 -7.67 7.49 22.56
CA ALA A 57 -6.73 8.03 21.57
C ALA A 57 -5.57 7.07 21.23
N VAL A 58 -5.21 6.15 22.14
CA VAL A 58 -4.24 5.07 21.91
C VAL A 58 -4.94 3.79 21.46
N ILE A 59 -6.03 3.41 22.15
CA ILE A 59 -6.69 2.11 21.94
C ILE A 59 -7.32 2.01 20.55
N VAL A 60 -7.92 3.10 20.03
CA VAL A 60 -8.59 3.07 18.73
C VAL A 60 -7.60 2.82 17.58
N PRO A 61 -6.56 3.64 17.36
CA PRO A 61 -5.64 3.37 16.25
C PRO A 61 -4.82 2.09 16.43
N LEU A 62 -4.43 1.73 17.65
CA LEU A 62 -3.77 0.45 17.95
C LEU A 62 -4.71 -0.74 17.66
N GLY A 63 -6.00 -0.60 17.99
CA GLY A 63 -7.03 -1.61 17.73
C GLY A 63 -7.31 -1.79 16.24
N CYS A 64 -7.25 -0.71 15.45
CA CYS A 64 -7.30 -0.81 13.99
C CYS A 64 -6.13 -1.65 13.44
N GLY A 65 -4.90 -1.42 13.94
CA GLY A 65 -3.75 -2.24 13.56
C GLY A 65 -3.92 -3.73 13.91
N PHE A 66 -4.39 -4.06 15.13
CA PHE A 66 -4.71 -5.44 15.49
C PHE A 66 -5.85 -6.02 14.65
N GLY A 67 -6.91 -5.25 14.39
CA GLY A 67 -8.04 -5.68 13.58
C GLY A 67 -7.65 -6.03 12.15
N VAL A 68 -6.86 -5.16 11.50
CA VAL A 68 -6.34 -5.40 10.16
C VAL A 68 -5.36 -6.60 10.14
N SER A 69 -4.50 -6.72 11.15
CA SER A 69 -3.62 -7.89 11.29
C SER A 69 -4.42 -9.20 11.38
N LEU A 70 -5.49 -9.24 12.19
CA LEU A 70 -6.37 -10.41 12.26
C LEU A 70 -7.10 -10.67 10.94
N LEU A 71 -7.56 -9.61 10.26
CA LEU A 71 -8.22 -9.70 8.95
C LEU A 71 -7.29 -10.28 7.88
N ALA A 72 -5.99 -10.03 7.98
CA ALA A 72 -5.00 -10.65 7.10
C ALA A 72 -4.68 -12.10 7.48
N VAL A 73 -4.51 -12.38 8.77
CA VAL A 73 -4.03 -13.69 9.26
C VAL A 73 -5.11 -14.78 9.25
N LEU A 74 -6.31 -14.50 9.80
CA LEU A 74 -7.30 -15.56 10.03
C LEU A 74 -7.83 -16.16 8.72
N PRO A 75 -8.23 -15.36 7.69
CA PRO A 75 -8.59 -15.93 6.40
C PRO A 75 -7.43 -16.71 5.76
N ALA A 76 -6.21 -16.19 5.82
CA ALA A 76 -5.04 -16.84 5.26
C ALA A 76 -4.76 -18.21 5.90
N LEU A 77 -4.87 -18.32 7.23
CA LEU A 77 -4.69 -19.59 7.95
C LEU A 77 -5.67 -20.67 7.51
N PHE A 78 -6.95 -20.33 7.37
CA PHE A 78 -7.96 -21.29 6.92
C PHE A 78 -7.83 -21.57 5.43
N ALA A 79 -7.40 -20.58 4.63
CA ALA A 79 -7.24 -20.71 3.19
C ALA A 79 -6.12 -21.69 2.79
N VAL A 80 -5.11 -21.90 3.63
CA VAL A 80 -4.06 -22.93 3.41
C VAL A 80 -4.68 -24.32 3.17
N VAL A 81 -5.80 -24.64 3.83
CA VAL A 81 -6.45 -25.96 3.76
C VAL A 81 -7.69 -25.95 2.87
N LEU A 82 -8.48 -24.88 2.93
CA LEU A 82 -9.80 -24.81 2.30
C LEU A 82 -9.84 -23.96 1.02
N GLY A 83 -8.69 -23.41 0.61
CA GLY A 83 -8.64 -22.39 -0.42
C GLY A 83 -9.26 -21.07 0.05
N PHE A 84 -9.20 -20.04 -0.82
CA PHE A 84 -9.72 -18.72 -0.50
C PHE A 84 -11.21 -18.61 -0.88
N THR A 85 -12.07 -19.21 -0.07
CA THR A 85 -13.49 -19.46 -0.36
C THR A 85 -14.42 -18.89 0.73
N LEU A 86 -15.73 -18.87 0.48
CA LEU A 86 -16.72 -18.41 1.46
C LEU A 86 -16.66 -19.18 2.81
N PRO A 87 -16.51 -20.51 2.86
CA PRO A 87 -16.28 -21.23 4.11
C PRO A 87 -15.08 -20.71 4.90
N THR A 88 -13.97 -20.41 4.23
CA THR A 88 -12.77 -19.82 4.84
C THR A 88 -13.07 -18.48 5.50
N VAL A 89 -13.81 -17.61 4.80
CA VAL A 89 -14.21 -16.28 5.29
C VAL A 89 -15.13 -16.40 6.51
N ILE A 90 -16.08 -17.34 6.50
CA ILE A 90 -17.00 -17.62 7.63
C ILE A 90 -16.21 -18.15 8.83
N LEU A 91 -15.30 -19.11 8.64
CA LEU A 91 -14.49 -19.67 9.73
C LEU A 91 -13.57 -18.61 10.34
N ALA A 92 -13.02 -17.71 9.54
CA ALA A 92 -12.22 -16.58 10.02
C ALA A 92 -13.05 -15.65 10.92
N ALA A 93 -14.30 -15.35 10.52
CA ALA A 93 -15.22 -14.58 11.35
C ALA A 93 -15.57 -15.30 12.67
N ALA A 94 -15.84 -16.60 12.62
CA ALA A 94 -16.12 -17.42 13.80
C ALA A 94 -14.92 -17.45 14.76
N ALA A 95 -13.69 -17.61 14.23
CA ALA A 95 -12.48 -17.56 15.02
C ALA A 95 -12.25 -16.17 15.66
N ALA A 96 -12.46 -15.08 14.90
CA ALA A 96 -12.39 -13.73 15.43
C ALA A 96 -13.43 -13.52 16.55
N ALA A 97 -14.68 -13.94 16.34
CA ALA A 97 -15.72 -13.87 17.36
C ALA A 97 -15.35 -14.69 18.61
N GLY A 98 -14.79 -15.88 18.46
CA GLY A 98 -14.28 -16.72 19.55
C GLY A 98 -13.17 -16.03 20.35
N ILE A 99 -12.21 -15.39 19.68
CA ILE A 99 -11.16 -14.59 20.33
C ILE A 99 -11.79 -13.43 21.11
N GLY A 100 -12.74 -12.71 20.53
CA GLY A 100 -13.46 -11.61 21.18
C GLY A 100 -14.22 -12.08 22.42
N ALA A 101 -14.97 -13.19 22.31
CA ALA A 101 -15.69 -13.79 23.42
C ALA A 101 -14.75 -14.21 24.57
N ALA A 102 -13.60 -14.83 24.25
CA ALA A 102 -12.60 -15.21 25.24
C ALA A 102 -12.01 -14.00 25.96
N LEU A 103 -11.73 -12.89 25.25
CA LEU A 103 -11.25 -11.64 25.85
C LEU A 103 -12.30 -11.02 26.77
N LEU A 104 -13.57 -10.99 26.36
CA LEU A 104 -14.69 -10.51 27.18
C LEU A 104 -14.88 -11.36 28.42
N TYR A 105 -14.85 -12.71 28.29
CA TYR A 105 -14.93 -13.64 29.41
C TYR A 105 -13.82 -13.41 30.44
N ARG A 106 -12.60 -13.13 29.96
CA ARG A 106 -11.45 -12.79 30.79
C ARG A 106 -11.50 -11.36 31.38
N GLY A 107 -12.64 -10.69 31.28
CA GLY A 107 -12.89 -9.39 31.90
C GLY A 107 -12.38 -8.18 31.11
N THR A 108 -11.90 -8.34 29.86
CA THR A 108 -11.54 -7.18 29.05
C THR A 108 -12.80 -6.38 28.69
N ARG A 109 -12.77 -5.06 28.93
CA ARG A 109 -13.88 -4.15 28.65
C ARG A 109 -13.37 -2.89 27.97
N LEU A 110 -14.13 -2.33 27.04
CA LEU A 110 -13.82 -1.06 26.37
C LEU A 110 -14.30 0.16 27.18
N ARG A 111 -15.04 -0.05 28.27
CA ARG A 111 -15.47 1.02 29.17
C ARG A 111 -14.35 1.39 30.15
N GLY A 112 -14.41 2.63 30.69
CA GLY A 112 -13.46 3.10 31.69
C GLY A 112 -12.04 3.32 31.13
N MET A 113 -11.92 3.71 29.85
CA MET A 113 -10.64 4.15 29.30
C MET A 113 -10.20 5.47 29.94
N ALA A 114 -8.88 5.63 30.12
CA ALA A 114 -8.31 6.86 30.65
C ALA A 114 -8.69 8.06 29.76
N LYS A 115 -8.93 9.21 30.38
CA LYS A 115 -9.04 10.47 29.64
C LYS A 115 -7.64 10.87 29.15
N ASP A 116 -7.57 11.32 27.92
CA ASP A 116 -6.34 11.87 27.36
C ASP A 116 -6.49 13.39 27.23
N PRO A 117 -5.69 14.17 27.98
CA PRO A 117 -5.76 15.64 27.92
C PRO A 117 -5.39 16.18 26.53
N ASP A 118 -4.60 15.41 25.76
CA ASP A 118 -4.12 15.81 24.44
C ASP A 118 -5.00 15.30 23.30
N SER A 119 -6.14 14.66 23.59
CA SER A 119 -7.06 14.13 22.55
C SER A 119 -7.55 15.23 21.60
N GLY A 120 -7.78 16.45 22.11
CA GLY A 120 -8.14 17.59 21.27
C GLY A 120 -7.02 17.97 20.28
N ALA A 121 -5.77 17.97 20.73
CA ALA A 121 -4.61 18.23 19.88
C ALA A 121 -4.41 17.14 18.82
N LEU A 122 -4.61 15.87 19.19
CA LEU A 122 -4.60 14.76 18.25
C LEU A 122 -5.60 14.98 17.11
N TRP A 123 -6.88 15.16 17.44
CA TRP A 123 -7.92 15.29 16.42
C TRP A 123 -7.76 16.56 15.59
N ALA A 124 -7.39 17.69 16.18
CA ALA A 124 -7.09 18.92 15.45
C ALA A 124 -5.91 18.73 14.49
N CYS A 125 -4.91 17.94 14.88
CA CYS A 125 -3.76 17.61 14.02
C CYS A 125 -4.16 16.68 12.85
N LEU A 126 -4.93 15.63 13.11
CA LEU A 126 -5.25 14.61 12.12
C LEU A 126 -6.34 15.05 11.13
N LEU A 127 -7.32 15.83 11.57
CA LEU A 127 -8.52 16.14 10.80
C LEU A 127 -8.24 16.69 9.39
N PRO A 128 -7.36 17.68 9.17
CA PRO A 128 -7.09 18.19 7.82
C PRO A 128 -6.56 17.11 6.88
N VAL A 129 -5.63 16.27 7.36
CA VAL A 129 -5.01 15.20 6.56
C VAL A 129 -6.01 14.08 6.30
N VAL A 130 -6.86 13.74 7.27
CA VAL A 130 -7.94 12.76 7.09
C VAL A 130 -8.94 13.23 6.04
N LEU A 131 -9.36 14.50 6.06
CA LEU A 131 -10.28 15.04 5.06
C LEU A 131 -9.69 15.02 3.65
N ILE A 132 -8.42 15.40 3.49
CA ILE A 132 -7.70 15.30 2.22
C ILE A 132 -7.63 13.84 1.75
N THR A 133 -7.27 12.93 2.65
CA THR A 133 -7.19 11.49 2.33
C THR A 133 -8.54 10.93 1.89
N LEU A 134 -9.62 11.25 2.58
CA LEU A 134 -10.98 10.81 2.21
C LEU A 134 -11.41 11.38 0.85
N TYR A 135 -11.10 12.65 0.57
CA TYR A 135 -11.34 13.26 -0.72
C TYR A 135 -10.59 12.52 -1.84
N LEU A 136 -9.29 12.28 -1.66
CA LEU A 136 -8.46 11.58 -2.64
C LEU A 136 -8.91 10.12 -2.83
N LEU A 137 -9.22 9.39 -1.76
CA LEU A 137 -9.79 8.05 -1.88
C LEU A 137 -11.10 8.03 -2.66
N HIS A 138 -11.93 9.07 -2.51
CA HIS A 138 -13.19 9.18 -3.24
C HIS A 138 -12.95 9.42 -4.73
N THR A 139 -12.04 10.33 -5.09
CA THR A 139 -11.81 10.76 -6.47
C THR A 139 -10.82 9.90 -7.25
N HIS A 140 -9.91 9.17 -6.55
CA HIS A 140 -8.80 8.45 -7.18
C HIS A 140 -8.99 6.94 -7.29
N VAL A 141 -10.02 6.37 -6.62
CA VAL A 141 -10.25 4.93 -6.63
C VAL A 141 -11.58 4.61 -7.31
N LEU A 142 -11.53 4.12 -8.54
CA LEU A 142 -12.71 3.72 -9.33
C LEU A 142 -13.84 4.77 -9.24
N HIS A 143 -13.49 6.04 -9.45
CA HIS A 143 -14.46 7.13 -9.39
C HIS A 143 -15.32 7.12 -10.66
N LEU A 144 -16.61 6.86 -10.51
CA LEU A 144 -17.52 6.78 -11.66
C LEU A 144 -17.97 8.19 -12.08
N VAL A 145 -17.58 8.61 -13.29
CA VAL A 145 -17.94 9.88 -13.92
C VAL A 145 -18.46 9.59 -15.33
N ASP A 146 -19.68 10.00 -15.63
CA ASP A 146 -20.32 9.86 -16.95
C ASP A 146 -20.25 8.44 -17.55
N GLY A 147 -20.33 7.43 -16.69
CA GLY A 147 -20.30 6.01 -17.07
C GLY A 147 -18.91 5.43 -17.32
N ALA A 148 -17.84 6.16 -17.01
CA ALA A 148 -16.45 5.73 -17.09
C ALA A 148 -15.78 5.73 -15.72
N TYR A 149 -14.79 4.87 -15.49
CA TYR A 149 -13.96 4.93 -14.28
C TYR A 149 -12.82 5.91 -14.46
N HIS A 150 -12.73 6.84 -13.51
CA HIS A 150 -11.70 7.85 -13.40
C HIS A 150 -10.78 7.58 -12.20
N THR A 151 -9.57 8.13 -12.26
CA THR A 151 -8.54 8.03 -11.22
C THR A 151 -7.69 9.29 -11.18
N GLY A 152 -6.93 9.49 -10.08
CA GLY A 152 -5.86 10.48 -10.03
C GLY A 152 -4.54 9.93 -10.59
N GLN A 153 -3.58 10.84 -10.84
CA GLN A 153 -2.31 10.47 -11.46
C GLN A 153 -1.52 9.42 -10.66
N SER A 154 -1.49 9.52 -9.33
CA SER A 154 -0.75 8.61 -8.47
C SER A 154 -1.29 7.17 -8.47
N CYS A 155 -2.60 7.02 -8.65
CA CYS A 155 -3.27 5.71 -8.69
C CYS A 155 -3.27 5.07 -10.07
N TYR A 156 -2.96 5.81 -11.13
CA TYR A 156 -3.13 5.36 -12.51
C TYR A 156 -2.38 4.07 -12.83
N GLY A 157 -1.16 3.91 -12.31
CA GLY A 157 -0.33 2.71 -12.54
C GLY A 157 -0.60 1.57 -11.55
N ASP A 158 -0.54 1.83 -10.25
CA ASP A 158 -0.53 0.78 -9.23
C ASP A 158 -1.93 0.21 -8.94
N MET A 159 -2.97 1.05 -8.94
CA MET A 159 -4.33 0.61 -8.60
C MET A 159 -4.84 -0.53 -9.48
N PRO A 160 -4.69 -0.53 -10.82
CA PRO A 160 -5.15 -1.63 -11.68
C PRO A 160 -4.53 -2.97 -11.31
N MET A 161 -3.26 -3.00 -10.97
CA MET A 161 -2.57 -4.20 -10.52
C MET A 161 -3.21 -4.76 -9.25
N HIS A 162 -3.43 -3.92 -8.26
CA HIS A 162 -4.07 -4.31 -7.00
C HIS A 162 -5.52 -4.78 -7.20
N LEU A 163 -6.30 -4.11 -8.05
CA LEU A 163 -7.68 -4.49 -8.36
C LEU A 163 -7.73 -5.89 -8.99
N GLY A 164 -6.88 -6.14 -9.99
CA GLY A 164 -6.78 -7.44 -10.65
C GLY A 164 -6.39 -8.55 -9.67
N PHE A 165 -5.41 -8.33 -8.81
CA PHE A 165 -5.01 -9.32 -7.79
C PHE A 165 -6.13 -9.59 -6.78
N ILE A 166 -6.79 -8.55 -6.26
CA ILE A 166 -7.91 -8.68 -5.32
C ILE A 166 -8.99 -9.56 -5.91
N LYS A 167 -9.40 -9.27 -7.16
CA LYS A 167 -10.49 -9.98 -7.82
C LYS A 167 -10.11 -11.40 -8.20
N TYR A 168 -8.90 -11.59 -8.73
CA TYR A 168 -8.37 -12.92 -9.06
C TYR A 168 -8.31 -13.84 -7.84
N ILE A 169 -7.75 -13.39 -6.73
CA ILE A 169 -7.67 -14.18 -5.49
C ILE A 169 -9.06 -14.58 -5.01
N ALA A 170 -10.04 -13.65 -5.06
CA ALA A 170 -11.40 -13.91 -4.62
C ALA A 170 -12.14 -14.92 -5.52
N GLN A 171 -11.86 -14.93 -6.82
CA GLN A 171 -12.57 -15.75 -7.80
C GLN A 171 -11.91 -17.09 -8.08
N SER A 172 -10.57 -17.17 -8.03
CA SER A 172 -9.83 -18.43 -8.25
C SER A 172 -10.08 -19.45 -7.14
N GLY A 173 -10.40 -18.99 -5.94
CA GLY A 173 -10.54 -19.85 -4.76
C GLY A 173 -9.23 -20.50 -4.30
N GLU A 174 -8.11 -20.23 -4.95
CA GLU A 174 -6.80 -20.77 -4.58
C GLU A 174 -6.16 -19.95 -3.45
N PHE A 175 -5.43 -20.62 -2.55
CA PHE A 175 -4.50 -19.97 -1.64
C PHE A 175 -3.06 -20.33 -2.01
N LEU A 176 -2.14 -19.38 -1.96
CA LEU A 176 -0.92 -19.32 -2.75
C LEU A 176 -1.27 -19.35 -4.24
N PRO A 177 -2.04 -18.35 -4.70
CA PRO A 177 -2.64 -18.36 -6.03
C PRO A 177 -1.56 -18.32 -7.11
N ARG A 178 -1.96 -18.68 -8.33
CA ARG A 178 -1.11 -18.45 -9.51
C ARG A 178 -0.92 -16.94 -9.71
N TYR A 179 0.18 -16.59 -10.38
CA TYR A 179 0.47 -15.20 -10.69
C TYR A 179 -0.30 -14.78 -11.97
N PRO A 180 -1.35 -13.95 -11.86
CA PRO A 180 -2.29 -13.77 -12.98
C PRO A 180 -1.77 -12.88 -14.12
N LEU A 181 -0.61 -12.22 -13.94
CA LEU A 181 0.06 -11.42 -14.98
C LEU A 181 1.01 -12.24 -15.85
N LEU A 182 1.12 -13.56 -15.62
CA LEU A 182 1.89 -14.49 -16.46
C LEU A 182 1.09 -15.76 -16.73
N GLY A 183 1.21 -16.27 -17.94
CA GLY A 183 0.75 -17.60 -18.33
C GLY A 183 1.43 -18.72 -17.53
N GLY A 184 1.07 -19.95 -17.82
CA GLY A 184 1.66 -21.11 -17.15
C GLY A 184 1.27 -21.27 -15.69
N THR A 185 2.20 -21.79 -14.86
CA THR A 185 1.94 -22.23 -13.48
C THR A 185 2.67 -21.38 -12.43
N HIS A 186 3.15 -20.22 -12.79
CA HIS A 186 3.85 -19.31 -11.86
C HIS A 186 2.99 -19.00 -10.64
N ARG A 187 3.63 -18.91 -9.47
CA ARG A 187 3.01 -18.51 -8.20
C ARG A 187 3.44 -17.09 -7.82
N PHE A 188 2.74 -16.47 -6.87
CA PHE A 188 3.13 -15.15 -6.39
C PHE A 188 4.52 -15.14 -5.76
N GLY A 189 5.47 -14.48 -6.41
CA GLY A 189 6.78 -14.08 -5.85
C GLY A 189 6.72 -12.74 -5.09
N TYR A 190 5.54 -12.19 -4.85
CA TYR A 190 5.26 -10.89 -4.29
C TYR A 190 4.38 -10.99 -3.02
N PRO A 191 4.56 -10.12 -2.00
CA PRO A 191 3.67 -10.09 -0.84
C PRO A 191 2.22 -9.77 -1.22
N PHE A 192 1.29 -10.70 -0.97
CA PHE A 192 -0.09 -10.60 -1.46
C PHE A 192 -1.15 -10.53 -0.35
N LEU A 193 -0.79 -10.59 0.93
CA LEU A 193 -1.79 -10.46 2.00
C LEU A 193 -2.42 -9.07 2.05
N CYS A 194 -1.77 -8.05 1.52
CA CYS A 194 -2.37 -6.73 1.34
C CYS A 194 -3.58 -6.76 0.39
N GLU A 195 -3.64 -7.73 -0.52
CA GLU A 195 -4.78 -7.93 -1.41
C GLU A 195 -5.88 -8.77 -0.75
N THR A 196 -5.50 -9.82 -0.02
CA THR A 196 -6.47 -10.72 0.64
C THR A 196 -7.36 -9.99 1.65
N VAL A 197 -6.87 -8.92 2.30
CA VAL A 197 -7.70 -8.08 3.19
C VAL A 197 -8.87 -7.40 2.46
N SER A 198 -8.80 -7.30 1.12
CA SER A 198 -9.89 -6.82 0.27
C SER A 198 -10.64 -7.96 -0.42
N SER A 199 -9.92 -9.02 -0.84
CA SER A 199 -10.52 -10.17 -1.51
C SER A 199 -11.62 -10.83 -0.65
N VAL A 200 -11.51 -10.80 0.68
CA VAL A 200 -12.57 -11.29 1.58
C VAL A 200 -13.92 -10.60 1.33
N PHE A 201 -13.91 -9.30 1.02
CA PHE A 201 -15.14 -8.55 0.75
C PHE A 201 -15.73 -8.87 -0.60
N VAL A 202 -14.89 -9.14 -1.62
CA VAL A 202 -15.34 -9.63 -2.92
C VAL A 202 -15.99 -11.01 -2.77
N VAL A 203 -15.39 -11.93 -2.00
CA VAL A 203 -15.99 -13.24 -1.66
C VAL A 203 -17.33 -13.08 -0.95
N LEU A 204 -17.50 -12.02 -0.15
CA LEU A 204 -18.76 -11.69 0.52
C LEU A 204 -19.78 -10.98 -0.39
N GLY A 205 -19.43 -10.73 -1.68
CA GLY A 205 -20.30 -10.13 -2.69
C GLY A 205 -20.25 -8.60 -2.77
N ALA A 206 -19.28 -7.94 -2.13
CA ALA A 206 -19.07 -6.51 -2.31
C ALA A 206 -18.54 -6.19 -3.70
N ASP A 207 -18.92 -5.03 -4.23
CA ASP A 207 -18.32 -4.49 -5.44
C ASP A 207 -16.82 -4.18 -5.22
N LEU A 208 -16.08 -4.12 -6.32
CA LEU A 208 -14.62 -4.00 -6.29
C LEU A 208 -14.16 -2.69 -5.62
N ARG A 209 -14.87 -1.57 -5.83
CA ARG A 209 -14.56 -0.29 -5.18
C ARG A 209 -14.73 -0.34 -3.67
N THR A 210 -15.86 -0.88 -3.22
CA THR A 210 -16.14 -1.08 -1.77
C THR A 210 -15.11 -2.01 -1.16
N ALA A 211 -14.80 -3.13 -1.78
CA ALA A 211 -13.79 -4.08 -1.31
C ALA A 211 -12.39 -3.46 -1.23
N TYR A 212 -12.04 -2.58 -2.16
CA TYR A 212 -10.78 -1.86 -2.17
C TYR A 212 -10.69 -0.84 -1.02
N LEU A 213 -11.69 0.04 -0.91
CA LEU A 213 -11.67 1.19 0.00
C LEU A 213 -11.92 0.83 1.47
N LEU A 214 -12.83 -0.11 1.73
CA LEU A 214 -13.34 -0.38 3.08
C LEU A 214 -12.22 -0.70 4.10
N PRO A 215 -11.25 -1.59 3.83
CA PRO A 215 -10.18 -1.88 4.78
C PRO A 215 -9.11 -0.77 4.85
N MET A 216 -9.02 0.13 3.85
CA MET A 216 -8.06 1.23 3.89
C MET A 216 -8.41 2.26 4.97
N LEU A 217 -9.69 2.49 5.27
CA LEU A 217 -10.12 3.47 6.27
C LEU A 217 -9.53 3.22 7.67
N PRO A 218 -9.70 2.04 8.28
CA PRO A 218 -9.05 1.73 9.56
C PRO A 218 -7.53 1.66 9.44
N ALA A 219 -6.96 1.32 8.28
CA ALA A 219 -5.52 1.33 8.07
C ALA A 219 -4.96 2.75 8.15
N PHE A 220 -5.55 3.74 7.49
CA PHE A 220 -5.17 5.14 7.62
C PHE A 220 -5.32 5.66 9.05
N LEU A 221 -6.41 5.31 9.73
CA LEU A 221 -6.60 5.70 11.14
C LEU A 221 -5.51 5.12 12.05
N SER A 222 -5.10 3.88 11.80
CA SER A 222 -3.97 3.26 12.51
C SER A 222 -2.66 4.00 12.20
N VAL A 223 -2.33 4.23 10.92
CA VAL A 223 -1.10 4.90 10.51
C VAL A 223 -0.98 6.30 11.12
N TYR A 224 -1.96 7.14 10.93
CA TYR A 224 -1.94 8.52 11.39
C TYR A 224 -1.97 8.61 12.93
N GLY A 225 -2.89 7.88 13.54
CA GLY A 225 -3.04 7.87 14.99
C GLY A 225 -1.82 7.30 15.69
N MET A 226 -1.26 6.19 15.22
CA MET A 226 -0.09 5.58 15.86
C MET A 226 1.21 6.32 15.59
N PHE A 227 1.36 6.98 14.43
CA PHE A 227 2.47 7.92 14.23
C PHE A 227 2.45 9.03 15.30
N TRP A 228 1.31 9.69 15.46
CA TRP A 228 1.16 10.77 16.45
C TRP A 228 1.40 10.26 17.88
N GLN A 229 0.84 9.10 18.23
CA GLN A 229 1.02 8.50 19.56
C GLN A 229 2.47 8.09 19.83
N LEU A 230 3.17 7.56 18.82
CA LEU A 230 4.60 7.27 18.92
C LEU A 230 5.41 8.56 19.15
N ALA A 231 5.18 9.59 18.33
CA ALA A 231 5.87 10.87 18.43
C ALA A 231 5.62 11.52 19.81
N ARG A 232 4.36 11.55 20.26
CA ARG A 232 3.98 12.08 21.58
C ARG A 232 4.67 11.31 22.73
N ARG A 233 4.68 9.98 22.62
CA ARG A 233 5.31 9.13 23.65
C ARG A 233 6.82 9.31 23.72
N VAL A 234 7.47 9.43 22.57
CA VAL A 234 8.93 9.61 22.47
C VAL A 234 9.35 11.00 22.93
N THR A 235 8.59 12.06 22.60
CA THR A 235 8.94 13.46 22.88
C THR A 235 8.29 14.02 24.15
N ASP A 236 7.30 13.31 24.69
CA ASP A 236 6.49 13.73 25.84
C ASP A 236 5.78 15.08 25.62
N SER A 237 5.33 15.36 24.37
CA SER A 237 4.70 16.64 24.00
C SER A 237 3.76 16.49 22.80
N ALA A 238 2.51 16.94 22.97
CA ALA A 238 1.53 16.97 21.87
C ALA A 238 1.95 17.93 20.76
N GLY A 239 2.49 19.10 21.06
CA GLY A 239 2.95 20.07 20.06
C GLY A 239 4.10 19.53 19.21
N LYS A 240 5.06 18.84 19.83
CA LYS A 240 6.16 18.16 19.11
C LYS A 240 5.62 17.03 18.23
N ALA A 241 4.62 16.28 18.70
CA ALA A 241 3.98 15.24 17.93
C ALA A 241 3.22 15.78 16.71
N CYS A 242 2.50 16.89 16.86
CA CYS A 242 1.84 17.57 15.74
C CYS A 242 2.85 18.05 14.68
N LEU A 243 3.94 18.70 15.11
CA LEU A 243 4.97 19.14 14.19
C LEU A 243 5.65 17.95 13.48
N ALA A 244 5.98 16.89 14.21
CA ALA A 244 6.56 15.67 13.63
C ALA A 244 5.62 15.04 12.58
N PHE A 245 4.32 14.99 12.87
CA PHE A 245 3.30 14.50 11.97
C PHE A 245 3.29 15.27 10.64
N TYR A 246 3.25 16.59 10.71
CA TYR A 246 3.25 17.40 9.48
C TYR A 246 4.60 17.42 8.77
N LEU A 247 5.74 17.38 9.48
CA LEU A 247 7.06 17.25 8.87
C LEU A 247 7.23 15.91 8.13
N PHE A 248 6.46 14.88 8.49
CA PHE A 248 6.50 13.61 7.79
C PHE A 248 5.45 13.55 6.66
N PHE A 249 4.16 13.75 6.96
CA PHE A 249 3.10 13.56 5.97
C PHE A 249 2.96 14.71 4.96
N MET A 250 3.40 15.91 5.31
CA MET A 250 3.46 17.08 4.44
C MET A 250 4.89 17.58 4.23
N GLY A 251 5.89 16.80 4.64
CA GLY A 251 7.30 17.14 4.48
C GLY A 251 7.75 17.09 3.02
N SER A 252 8.64 17.99 2.64
CA SER A 252 9.25 18.06 1.32
C SER A 252 10.63 18.70 1.38
N GLY A 253 11.44 18.44 0.35
CA GLY A 253 12.70 19.13 0.13
C GLY A 253 12.53 20.45 -0.64
N LEU A 254 13.58 20.78 -1.39
CA LEU A 254 13.66 22.01 -2.17
C LEU A 254 13.10 21.87 -3.58
N GLY A 255 12.41 20.78 -3.88
CA GLY A 255 11.87 20.50 -5.22
C GLY A 255 10.93 21.57 -5.74
N PHE A 256 10.21 22.28 -4.85
CA PHE A 256 9.36 23.39 -5.25
C PHE A 256 10.13 24.53 -5.94
N VAL A 257 11.41 24.74 -5.62
CA VAL A 257 12.24 25.77 -6.27
C VAL A 257 12.45 25.44 -7.75
N TYR A 258 12.76 24.18 -8.05
CA TYR A 258 12.92 23.69 -9.41
C TYR A 258 11.59 23.67 -10.17
N PHE A 259 10.54 23.18 -9.50
CA PHE A 259 9.21 23.03 -10.10
C PHE A 259 8.59 24.37 -10.49
N LEU A 260 8.60 25.37 -9.60
CA LEU A 260 8.07 26.70 -9.90
C LEU A 260 8.86 27.42 -11.01
N GLY A 261 10.17 27.15 -11.11
CA GLY A 261 11.01 27.68 -12.19
C GLY A 261 10.76 27.03 -13.56
N SER A 262 10.10 25.87 -13.61
CA SER A 262 9.76 25.15 -14.84
C SER A 262 8.30 25.35 -15.29
N ALA A 263 7.45 25.96 -14.47
CA ALA A 263 6.03 26.16 -14.78
C ALA A 263 5.82 27.38 -15.71
N ASP A 264 5.19 27.14 -16.85
CA ASP A 264 4.91 28.20 -17.84
C ASP A 264 3.83 29.19 -17.39
N SER A 265 2.99 28.80 -16.43
CA SER A 265 1.89 29.61 -15.88
C SER A 265 1.49 29.16 -14.48
N PHE A 266 0.74 30.00 -13.77
CA PHE A 266 0.16 29.65 -12.48
C PHE A 266 -0.75 28.40 -12.57
N ALA A 267 -1.55 28.30 -13.63
CA ALA A 267 -2.39 27.12 -13.87
C ALA A 267 -1.52 25.87 -14.15
N GLY A 268 -0.40 26.02 -14.86
CA GLY A 268 0.54 24.95 -15.16
C GLY A 268 1.14 24.27 -13.93
N ILE A 269 1.16 24.96 -12.76
CA ILE A 269 1.56 24.37 -11.48
C ILE A 269 0.68 23.16 -11.11
N PHE A 270 -0.61 23.21 -11.47
CA PHE A 270 -1.61 22.20 -11.10
C PHE A 270 -2.02 21.27 -12.25
N THR A 271 -1.44 21.44 -13.42
CA THR A 271 -1.69 20.61 -14.61
C THR A 271 -0.44 19.84 -15.02
N GLY A 272 -0.62 18.79 -15.78
CA GLY A 272 0.48 17.93 -16.25
C GLY A 272 0.64 16.66 -15.41
N PHE A 273 1.15 15.62 -16.05
CA PHE A 273 1.17 14.27 -15.52
C PHE A 273 2.55 13.92 -14.91
N TYR A 274 2.57 13.32 -13.74
CA TYR A 274 3.72 12.82 -12.98
C TYR A 274 4.76 13.84 -12.50
N THR A 275 4.91 15.01 -13.08
CA THR A 275 5.87 15.99 -12.59
C THR A 275 5.26 16.83 -11.47
N THR A 276 5.74 16.66 -10.25
CA THR A 276 5.33 17.40 -9.05
C THR A 276 6.55 17.93 -8.31
N PRO A 277 6.39 18.87 -7.36
CA PRO A 277 7.51 19.34 -6.53
C PRO A 277 8.22 18.25 -5.73
N THR A 278 7.57 17.11 -5.46
CA THR A 278 8.16 15.98 -4.73
C THR A 278 8.54 14.81 -5.65
N ASN A 279 8.16 14.88 -6.93
CA ASN A 279 8.50 13.90 -7.96
C ASN A 279 8.88 14.61 -9.26
N PHE A 280 10.16 14.95 -9.40
CA PHE A 280 10.72 15.61 -10.57
C PHE A 280 12.00 14.89 -11.00
N VAL A 281 11.83 13.74 -11.64
CA VAL A 281 12.88 12.77 -11.99
C VAL A 281 14.03 13.41 -12.79
N GLU A 282 13.74 14.32 -13.75
CA GLU A 282 14.75 15.04 -14.54
C GLU A 282 15.70 15.90 -13.67
N LYS A 283 15.23 16.32 -12.50
CA LYS A 283 16.03 17.07 -11.53
C LYS A 283 16.54 16.20 -10.38
N ASN A 284 16.40 14.87 -10.50
CA ASN A 284 16.78 13.91 -9.46
C ASN A 284 16.10 14.23 -8.11
N ILE A 285 14.78 14.52 -8.17
CA ILE A 285 13.90 14.77 -7.04
C ILE A 285 12.83 13.69 -7.07
N GLU A 286 12.92 12.73 -6.14
CA GLU A 286 12.09 11.54 -6.10
C GLU A 286 11.70 11.16 -4.66
N TRP A 287 11.80 12.13 -3.72
CA TRP A 287 11.29 11.97 -2.36
C TRP A 287 9.81 12.35 -2.32
N VAL A 288 8.99 11.41 -2.76
CA VAL A 288 7.56 11.62 -3.02
C VAL A 288 6.75 11.87 -1.76
N ASN A 289 5.57 12.49 -1.89
CA ASN A 289 4.70 12.70 -0.73
C ASN A 289 4.13 11.38 -0.20
N PRO A 290 4.25 11.08 1.11
CA PRO A 290 3.80 9.80 1.67
C PRO A 290 2.29 9.53 1.52
N ILE A 291 1.43 10.54 1.48
CA ILE A 291 -0.02 10.36 1.38
C ILE A 291 -0.40 9.98 -0.04
N VAL A 292 -0.05 10.85 -0.99
CA VAL A 292 -0.56 10.76 -2.36
C VAL A 292 0.19 9.74 -3.21
N ASP A 293 1.49 9.55 -2.98
CA ASP A 293 2.33 8.71 -3.84
C ASP A 293 2.69 7.34 -3.21
N LEU A 294 2.45 7.15 -1.89
CA LEU A 294 2.75 5.88 -1.21
C LEU A 294 1.53 5.23 -0.59
N LEU A 295 0.80 5.94 0.32
CA LEU A 295 -0.23 5.27 1.11
C LEU A 295 -1.53 5.05 0.33
N ILE A 296 -1.88 5.94 -0.62
CA ILE A 296 -3.08 5.80 -1.43
C ILE A 296 -2.87 4.76 -2.54
N PRO A 297 -1.83 4.85 -3.40
CA PRO A 297 -1.63 3.90 -4.49
C PRO A 297 -1.05 2.57 -4.03
N GLN A 298 -0.08 2.57 -3.11
CA GLN A 298 0.67 1.37 -2.72
C GLN A 298 0.07 0.71 -1.46
N ARG A 299 -0.92 -0.13 -1.65
CA ARG A 299 -1.65 -0.82 -0.59
C ARG A 299 -0.73 -1.59 0.37
N ALA A 300 0.29 -2.26 -0.14
CA ALA A 300 1.26 -2.98 0.68
C ALA A 300 1.93 -2.06 1.71
N THR A 301 2.29 -0.83 1.31
CA THR A 301 2.87 0.17 2.22
C THR A 301 1.87 0.62 3.27
N LEU A 302 0.62 0.92 2.89
CA LEU A 302 -0.43 1.32 3.82
C LEU A 302 -0.69 0.24 4.89
N PHE A 303 -0.95 -0.99 4.48
CA PHE A 303 -1.22 -2.10 5.41
C PHE A 303 0.03 -2.50 6.20
N GLY A 304 1.21 -2.40 5.60
CA GLY A 304 2.47 -2.58 6.29
C GLY A 304 2.68 -1.56 7.41
N TRP A 305 2.44 -0.28 7.16
CA TRP A 305 2.58 0.76 8.19
C TRP A 305 1.44 0.74 9.20
N CYS A 306 0.24 0.30 8.81
CA CYS A 306 -0.88 0.03 9.73
C CYS A 306 -0.50 -0.95 10.84
N VAL A 307 0.42 -1.87 10.58
CA VAL A 307 0.96 -2.84 11.54
C VAL A 307 2.29 -2.36 12.15
N LEU A 308 3.17 -1.78 11.34
CA LEU A 308 4.51 -1.35 11.77
C LEU A 308 4.48 -0.24 12.83
N LEU A 309 3.69 0.83 12.62
CA LEU A 309 3.67 1.96 13.56
C LEU A 309 3.14 1.57 14.96
N PRO A 310 2.03 0.80 15.08
CA PRO A 310 1.65 0.17 16.34
C PRO A 310 2.75 -0.72 16.92
N ALA A 311 3.45 -1.49 16.07
CA ALA A 311 4.53 -2.36 16.54
C ALA A 311 5.71 -1.55 17.11
N VAL A 312 6.11 -0.45 16.45
CA VAL A 312 7.18 0.44 16.96
C VAL A 312 6.74 1.12 18.27
N TYR A 313 5.46 1.50 18.41
CA TYR A 313 4.93 2.02 19.67
C TYR A 313 5.00 0.98 20.80
N LEU A 314 4.58 -0.27 20.53
CA LEU A 314 4.70 -1.37 21.51
C LEU A 314 6.17 -1.72 21.78
N LEU A 315 7.04 -1.69 20.76
CA LEU A 315 8.47 -1.92 20.90
C LEU A 315 9.13 -0.84 21.77
N TRP A 316 8.74 0.44 21.63
CA TRP A 316 9.20 1.50 22.51
C TRP A 316 8.89 1.19 23.98
N ARG A 317 7.65 0.84 24.29
CA ARG A 317 7.22 0.45 25.64
C ARG A 317 7.94 -0.81 26.14
N PHE A 318 8.00 -1.83 25.28
CA PHE A 318 8.66 -3.10 25.59
C PHE A 318 10.16 -2.91 25.89
N CYS A 319 10.85 -2.19 25.03
CA CYS A 319 12.30 -2.08 25.05
C CYS A 319 12.78 -0.96 26.00
N TYR A 320 12.29 0.28 25.80
CA TYR A 320 12.85 1.46 26.46
C TYR A 320 12.12 1.87 27.75
N GLU A 321 10.89 1.37 27.95
CA GLU A 321 10.14 1.55 29.20
C GLU A 321 10.10 0.28 30.06
N GLY A 322 10.57 -0.84 29.54
CA GLY A 322 10.76 -2.08 30.30
C GLY A 322 9.49 -2.93 30.45
N GLU A 323 8.43 -2.66 29.70
CA GLU A 323 7.17 -3.42 29.76
C GLU A 323 7.28 -4.76 29.03
N ARG A 324 8.09 -5.68 29.57
CA ARG A 324 8.40 -6.98 28.96
C ARG A 324 7.17 -7.87 28.71
N ARG A 325 6.07 -7.64 29.42
CA ARG A 325 4.77 -8.31 29.21
C ARG A 325 4.15 -8.05 27.82
N LEU A 326 4.62 -7.07 27.07
CA LEU A 326 4.10 -6.71 25.76
C LEU A 326 4.55 -7.63 24.63
N TRP A 327 5.59 -8.48 24.82
CA TRP A 327 6.13 -9.30 23.75
C TRP A 327 5.10 -10.21 23.04
N PRO A 328 4.11 -10.86 23.72
CA PRO A 328 3.14 -11.69 23.01
C PRO A 328 2.18 -10.87 22.14
N TRP A 329 1.86 -9.65 22.57
CA TRP A 329 1.00 -8.73 21.82
C TRP A 329 1.73 -8.15 20.61
N LEU A 330 3.02 -7.83 20.77
CA LEU A 330 3.86 -7.44 19.66
C LEU A 330 3.98 -8.56 18.64
N ALA A 331 4.26 -9.80 19.08
CA ALA A 331 4.32 -10.97 18.21
C ALA A 331 2.99 -11.19 17.45
N ALA A 332 1.86 -11.18 18.17
CA ALA A 332 0.53 -11.37 17.56
C ALA A 332 0.19 -10.29 16.52
N LEU A 333 0.56 -9.03 16.79
CA LEU A 333 0.31 -7.92 15.87
C LEU A 333 1.08 -8.07 14.55
N VAL A 334 2.34 -8.50 14.61
CA VAL A 334 3.25 -8.48 13.45
C VAL A 334 3.27 -9.79 12.67
N LEU A 335 2.44 -10.77 13.02
CA LEU A 335 2.39 -12.06 12.34
C LEU A 335 2.31 -11.95 10.82
N PRO A 336 1.41 -11.13 10.21
CA PRO A 336 1.26 -11.10 8.76
C PRO A 336 2.26 -10.17 8.05
N LEU A 337 3.13 -9.49 8.78
CA LEU A 337 3.90 -8.37 8.25
C LEU A 337 4.76 -8.70 7.03
N PRO A 338 5.44 -9.86 6.91
CA PRO A 338 6.24 -10.18 5.73
C PRO A 338 5.42 -10.23 4.43
N LEU A 339 4.25 -10.87 4.45
CA LEU A 339 3.37 -10.98 3.29
C LEU A 339 2.41 -9.78 3.13
N LEU A 340 2.30 -8.91 4.15
CA LEU A 340 1.68 -7.59 3.99
C LEU A 340 2.66 -6.61 3.33
N HIS A 341 3.91 -6.53 3.85
CA HIS A 341 4.91 -5.59 3.39
C HIS A 341 6.30 -5.98 3.90
N THR A 342 7.09 -6.61 3.07
CA THR A 342 8.42 -7.16 3.42
C THR A 342 9.38 -6.10 3.95
N HIS A 343 9.36 -4.88 3.38
CA HIS A 343 10.21 -3.78 3.85
C HIS A 343 9.90 -3.36 5.29
N SER A 344 8.60 -3.33 5.68
CA SER A 344 8.21 -3.07 7.06
C SER A 344 8.68 -4.16 8.02
N ALA A 345 8.64 -5.43 7.58
CA ALA A 345 9.17 -6.54 8.37
C ALA A 345 10.68 -6.40 8.59
N LEU A 346 11.44 -6.11 7.53
CA LEU A 346 12.89 -5.89 7.60
C LEU A 346 13.24 -4.69 8.49
N ALA A 347 12.54 -3.57 8.33
CA ALA A 347 12.73 -2.40 9.20
C ALA A 347 12.48 -2.73 10.67
N LEU A 348 11.42 -3.49 10.98
CA LEU A 348 11.13 -3.91 12.35
C LEU A 348 12.21 -4.83 12.92
N VAL A 349 12.76 -5.75 12.11
CA VAL A 349 13.90 -6.60 12.53
C VAL A 349 15.08 -5.73 12.97
N LEU A 350 15.47 -4.73 12.17
CA LEU A 350 16.58 -3.84 12.50
C LEU A 350 16.32 -3.03 13.78
N LEU A 351 15.09 -2.51 13.95
CA LEU A 351 14.69 -1.83 15.19
C LEU A 351 14.75 -2.78 16.40
N CYS A 352 14.30 -4.03 16.24
CA CYS A 352 14.37 -5.06 17.28
C CYS A 352 15.82 -5.45 17.60
N LEU A 353 16.71 -5.57 16.62
CA LEU A 353 18.13 -5.88 16.84
C LEU A 353 18.79 -4.78 17.69
N VAL A 354 18.63 -3.51 17.33
CA VAL A 354 19.17 -2.39 18.10
C VAL A 354 18.54 -2.31 19.49
N GLY A 355 17.23 -2.53 19.62
CA GLY A 355 16.52 -2.61 20.89
C GLY A 355 16.99 -3.78 21.75
N GLY A 356 17.35 -4.91 21.14
CA GLY A 356 17.97 -6.06 21.79
C GLY A 356 19.36 -5.71 22.35
N VAL A 357 20.21 -5.07 21.54
CA VAL A 357 21.54 -4.57 21.98
C VAL A 357 21.39 -3.59 23.15
N TYR A 358 20.46 -2.65 23.07
CA TYR A 358 20.14 -1.75 24.19
C TYR A 358 19.78 -2.54 25.46
N THR A 359 18.93 -3.56 25.32
CA THR A 359 18.50 -4.39 26.45
C THR A 359 19.67 -5.16 27.06
N LEU A 360 20.56 -5.69 26.25
CA LEU A 360 21.78 -6.39 26.70
C LEU A 360 22.73 -5.44 27.43
N ALA A 361 22.88 -4.21 26.93
CA ALA A 361 23.72 -3.18 27.57
C ALA A 361 23.19 -2.76 28.96
N GLN A 362 21.89 -2.93 29.23
CA GLN A 362 21.31 -2.71 30.57
C GLN A 362 21.53 -3.88 31.55
N GLY A 363 22.15 -4.94 31.10
CA GLY A 363 22.47 -6.15 31.87
C GLY A 363 21.64 -7.37 31.49
N LEU A 364 22.36 -8.48 31.32
CA LEU A 364 21.76 -9.75 30.91
C LEU A 364 21.07 -10.43 32.09
N ARG A 365 19.74 -10.42 32.11
CA ARG A 365 18.92 -11.11 33.10
C ARG A 365 17.94 -12.05 32.40
N ARG A 366 17.66 -13.23 32.99
CA ARG A 366 16.70 -14.19 32.46
C ARG A 366 15.33 -13.54 32.18
N LYS A 367 14.85 -12.69 33.07
CA LYS A 367 13.56 -11.95 32.92
C LYS A 367 13.52 -10.97 31.75
N THR A 368 14.68 -10.51 31.26
CA THR A 368 14.78 -9.64 30.09
C THR A 368 15.05 -10.43 28.82
N LEU A 369 15.77 -11.53 28.87
CA LEU A 369 16.13 -12.36 27.71
C LEU A 369 14.95 -13.19 27.19
N LEU A 370 14.21 -13.89 28.08
CA LEU A 370 13.12 -14.79 27.66
C LEU A 370 12.04 -14.12 26.79
N PRO A 371 11.58 -12.88 27.08
CA PRO A 371 10.65 -12.19 26.18
C PRO A 371 11.21 -11.94 24.77
N TRP A 372 12.51 -11.63 24.64
CA TRP A 372 13.16 -11.48 23.34
C TRP A 372 13.26 -12.79 22.57
N LEU A 373 13.64 -13.88 23.27
CA LEU A 373 13.69 -15.22 22.67
C LEU A 373 12.28 -15.67 22.24
N GLY A 374 11.25 -15.40 23.06
CA GLY A 374 9.86 -15.71 22.71
C GLY A 374 9.40 -14.94 21.46
N LEU A 375 9.68 -13.64 21.41
CA LEU A 375 9.38 -12.82 20.24
C LEU A 375 10.09 -13.34 18.99
N ALA A 376 11.40 -13.57 19.08
CA ALA A 376 12.21 -14.07 17.97
C ALA A 376 11.76 -15.46 17.49
N ALA A 377 11.44 -16.37 18.40
CA ALA A 377 11.00 -17.72 18.05
C ALA A 377 9.64 -17.70 17.33
N VAL A 378 8.64 -16.97 17.88
CA VAL A 378 7.30 -16.91 17.28
C VAL A 378 7.33 -16.19 15.93
N CYS A 379 7.92 -15.00 15.87
CA CYS A 379 8.00 -14.24 14.62
C CYS A 379 8.90 -14.93 13.60
N GLY A 380 10.06 -15.43 14.03
CA GLY A 380 11.00 -16.12 13.13
C GLY A 380 10.39 -17.35 12.46
N ALA A 381 9.71 -18.21 13.24
CA ALA A 381 9.03 -19.38 12.67
C ALA A 381 7.89 -18.98 11.72
N ALA A 382 7.00 -18.07 12.16
CA ALA A 382 5.86 -17.63 11.34
C ALA A 382 6.30 -16.91 10.05
N TRP A 383 7.33 -16.07 10.13
CA TRP A 383 7.83 -15.31 9.00
C TRP A 383 8.60 -16.19 8.00
N LEU A 384 9.38 -17.16 8.50
CA LEU A 384 10.02 -18.14 7.63
C LEU A 384 8.99 -18.94 6.83
N CYS A 385 7.92 -19.43 7.48
CA CYS A 385 6.84 -20.14 6.81
C CYS A 385 6.14 -19.28 5.73
N GLN A 386 6.02 -17.99 5.94
CA GLN A 386 5.41 -17.08 4.97
C GLN A 386 6.34 -16.75 3.80
N MET A 387 7.60 -16.44 4.09
CA MET A 387 8.55 -15.98 3.07
C MET A 387 9.08 -17.11 2.19
N LEU A 388 9.21 -18.32 2.71
CA LEU A 388 9.79 -19.44 1.95
C LEU A 388 9.03 -19.72 0.64
N PRO A 389 7.69 -19.88 0.61
CA PRO A 389 6.95 -20.07 -0.64
C PRO A 389 7.10 -18.90 -1.62
N THR A 390 7.12 -17.66 -1.12
CA THR A 390 7.26 -16.44 -1.94
C THR A 390 8.62 -16.37 -2.61
N VAL A 391 9.70 -16.63 -1.86
CA VAL A 391 11.05 -16.65 -2.40
C VAL A 391 11.24 -17.79 -3.41
N LEU A 392 10.68 -18.98 -3.14
CA LEU A 392 10.74 -20.13 -4.06
C LEU A 392 9.90 -19.90 -5.35
N ALA A 393 8.94 -18.98 -5.32
CA ALA A 393 8.16 -18.63 -6.50
C ALA A 393 8.87 -17.65 -7.44
N GLN A 394 9.90 -16.94 -6.97
CA GLN A 394 10.67 -16.00 -7.79
C GLN A 394 11.52 -16.76 -8.83
N SER A 395 11.55 -16.25 -10.07
CA SER A 395 12.26 -16.88 -11.18
C SER A 395 13.49 -16.11 -11.66
N LEU A 396 13.67 -14.86 -11.21
CA LEU A 396 14.89 -14.10 -11.45
C LEU A 396 16.05 -14.65 -10.62
N ASP A 397 17.26 -14.54 -11.17
CA ASP A 397 18.46 -14.96 -10.44
C ASP A 397 18.75 -14.06 -9.22
N GLY A 398 19.56 -14.59 -8.29
CA GLY A 398 19.88 -13.88 -7.05
C GLY A 398 20.60 -12.55 -7.24
N GLN A 399 21.30 -12.34 -8.36
CA GLN A 399 22.01 -11.09 -8.65
C GLN A 399 21.05 -9.95 -8.97
N HIS A 400 19.88 -10.26 -9.55
CA HIS A 400 18.83 -9.27 -9.77
C HIS A 400 18.07 -8.93 -8.49
N MET A 401 17.97 -9.89 -7.55
CA MET A 401 17.20 -9.72 -6.32
C MET A 401 17.99 -9.10 -5.18
N LEU A 402 19.29 -9.41 -5.07
CA LEU A 402 20.14 -8.92 -3.97
C LEU A 402 21.47 -8.42 -4.54
N ARG A 403 21.71 -7.13 -4.43
CA ARG A 403 22.96 -6.52 -4.91
C ARG A 403 23.43 -5.37 -4.04
N LEU A 404 24.73 -5.11 -4.10
CA LEU A 404 25.29 -3.90 -3.53
C LEU A 404 25.04 -2.73 -4.49
N HIS A 405 24.50 -1.65 -3.95
CA HIS A 405 24.23 -0.42 -4.68
C HIS A 405 24.29 0.75 -3.70
N PHE A 406 25.11 1.75 -4.00
CA PHE A 406 25.32 2.88 -3.09
C PHE A 406 24.44 4.06 -3.45
N ASN A 407 23.83 4.64 -2.45
CA ASN A 407 23.06 5.88 -2.49
C ASN A 407 21.75 5.81 -3.32
N TRP A 408 20.93 4.82 -3.00
CA TRP A 408 19.56 4.68 -3.50
C TRP A 408 19.50 4.99 -5.02
N ILE A 409 18.55 5.85 -5.49
CA ILE A 409 18.40 6.24 -6.90
C ILE A 409 19.43 7.28 -7.39
N ASN A 410 20.14 7.95 -6.48
CA ASN A 410 21.21 8.90 -6.84
C ASN A 410 22.44 8.19 -7.37
N GLY A 411 22.67 6.94 -6.92
CA GLY A 411 23.74 6.09 -7.44
C GLY A 411 23.42 5.54 -8.83
N GLN A 412 24.45 5.39 -9.64
CA GLN A 412 24.37 4.77 -10.95
C GLN A 412 25.11 3.43 -10.95
N ASP A 413 24.82 2.58 -11.92
CA ASP A 413 25.40 1.23 -12.01
C ASP A 413 26.92 1.25 -12.24
N ASP A 414 27.47 2.35 -12.77
CA ASP A 414 28.90 2.57 -12.93
C ASP A 414 29.60 3.07 -11.64
N GLY A 415 28.86 3.22 -10.54
CA GLY A 415 29.35 3.70 -9.25
C GLY A 415 29.43 5.22 -9.13
N THR A 416 29.03 5.97 -10.15
CA THR A 416 28.95 7.44 -10.08
C THR A 416 27.68 7.90 -9.38
N LEU A 417 27.61 9.16 -8.96
CA LEU A 417 26.44 9.79 -8.38
C LEU A 417 25.92 10.88 -9.31
N ARG A 418 24.59 10.95 -9.47
CA ARG A 418 23.94 12.03 -10.25
C ARG A 418 24.15 13.40 -9.60
N ASP A 419 23.99 13.46 -8.28
CA ASP A 419 24.25 14.63 -7.45
C ASP A 419 25.24 14.28 -6.34
N ASN A 420 25.90 15.30 -5.76
CA ASN A 420 26.66 15.11 -4.52
C ASN A 420 25.74 14.49 -3.45
N TYR A 421 26.26 13.53 -2.70
CA TYR A 421 25.52 12.77 -1.70
C TYR A 421 24.69 13.65 -0.74
N PHE A 422 25.31 14.66 -0.13
CA PHE A 422 24.62 15.54 0.82
C PHE A 422 23.61 16.44 0.12
N TRP A 423 23.97 16.95 -1.07
CA TRP A 423 23.06 17.81 -1.83
C TRP A 423 21.82 17.06 -2.29
N PHE A 424 21.96 15.79 -2.67
CA PHE A 424 20.84 14.94 -3.02
C PHE A 424 19.81 14.89 -1.91
N TYR A 425 20.21 14.60 -0.66
CA TYR A 425 19.28 14.55 0.46
C TYR A 425 18.77 15.92 0.89
N ILE A 426 19.59 16.98 0.83
CA ILE A 426 19.12 18.34 1.08
C ILE A 426 18.04 18.73 0.08
N LYS A 427 18.23 18.43 -1.19
CA LYS A 427 17.27 18.72 -2.27
C LYS A 427 15.97 17.93 -2.13
N ASN A 428 16.06 16.66 -1.73
CA ASN A 428 14.95 15.73 -1.63
C ASN A 428 14.17 15.81 -0.29
N ILE A 429 14.87 15.85 0.84
CA ILE A 429 14.28 15.86 2.19
C ILE A 429 14.26 17.27 2.82
N GLY A 430 15.24 18.09 2.47
CA GLY A 430 15.30 19.48 2.89
C GLY A 430 15.62 19.69 4.37
N LEU A 431 14.78 20.50 5.02
CA LEU A 431 14.98 20.96 6.40
C LEU A 431 15.20 19.81 7.39
N VAL A 432 14.41 18.75 7.29
CA VAL A 432 14.52 17.63 8.23
C VAL A 432 15.91 17.00 8.17
N TYR A 433 16.44 16.78 6.96
CA TYR A 433 17.78 16.19 6.78
C TYR A 433 18.87 17.04 7.44
N LEU A 434 18.82 18.36 7.28
CA LEU A 434 19.77 19.30 7.88
C LEU A 434 19.72 19.27 9.42
N LEU A 435 18.55 18.97 9.99
CA LEU A 435 18.34 18.93 11.42
C LEU A 435 18.71 17.59 12.08
N LEU A 436 18.92 16.50 11.32
CA LEU A 436 19.09 15.16 11.90
C LEU A 436 20.29 15.06 12.85
N ILE A 437 21.46 15.60 12.46
CA ILE A 437 22.66 15.54 13.30
C ILE A 437 22.46 16.34 14.61
N PRO A 438 22.11 17.64 14.59
CA PRO A 438 21.89 18.37 15.82
C PRO A 438 20.73 17.82 16.65
N ALA A 439 19.68 17.27 16.03
CA ALA A 439 18.57 16.62 16.72
C ALA A 439 19.03 15.34 17.45
N PHE A 440 19.85 14.52 16.80
CA PHE A 440 20.42 13.33 17.43
C PHE A 440 21.33 13.67 18.61
N LEU A 441 22.18 14.68 18.47
CA LEU A 441 23.10 15.12 19.53
C LEU A 441 22.36 15.67 20.77
N ARG A 442 21.20 16.32 20.57
CA ARG A 442 20.35 16.84 21.66
C ARG A 442 19.34 15.82 22.20
N ALA A 443 19.13 14.70 21.51
CA ALA A 443 18.16 13.67 21.89
C ALA A 443 18.53 12.99 23.22
N LYS A 444 17.51 12.56 23.98
CA LYS A 444 17.68 11.76 25.21
C LYS A 444 18.26 10.37 24.87
N PRO A 445 18.96 9.69 25.80
CA PRO A 445 19.60 8.40 25.52
C PRO A 445 18.67 7.34 24.88
N LYS A 446 17.43 7.19 25.38
CA LYS A 446 16.46 6.23 24.81
C LYS A 446 16.05 6.60 23.39
N GLN A 447 15.91 7.89 23.09
CA GLN A 447 15.60 8.39 21.75
C GLN A 447 16.77 8.13 20.78
N ARG A 448 18.02 8.31 21.24
CA ARG A 448 19.22 7.99 20.44
C ARG A 448 19.29 6.51 20.10
N TRP A 449 18.93 5.63 21.03
CA TRP A 449 18.88 4.19 20.76
C TRP A 449 17.79 3.84 19.75
N LEU A 450 16.58 4.39 19.89
CA LEU A 450 15.53 4.18 18.90
C LEU A 450 15.97 4.67 17.51
N TYR A 451 16.53 5.88 17.43
CA TYR A 451 17.02 6.44 16.17
C TYR A 451 18.25 5.70 15.64
N GLY A 452 19.05 5.07 16.51
CA GLY A 452 20.12 4.15 16.14
C GLY A 452 19.61 2.97 15.29
N GLY A 453 18.40 2.47 15.61
CA GLY A 453 17.70 1.51 14.74
C GLY A 453 17.33 2.12 13.38
N GLY A 454 16.90 3.38 13.35
CA GLY A 454 16.70 4.13 12.10
C GLY A 454 17.99 4.28 11.29
N LEU A 455 19.12 4.57 11.95
CA LEU A 455 20.43 4.63 11.27
C LEU A 455 20.88 3.28 10.72
N ALA A 456 20.55 2.17 11.38
CA ALA A 456 20.78 0.83 10.85
C ALA A 456 19.93 0.58 9.58
N ILE A 457 18.68 1.05 9.56
CA ILE A 457 17.81 1.00 8.37
C ILE A 457 18.39 1.85 7.25
N LEU A 458 18.81 3.10 7.53
CA LEU A 458 19.46 3.96 6.55
C LEU A 458 20.69 3.28 5.96
N ALA A 459 21.62 2.79 6.82
CA ALA A 459 22.83 2.14 6.35
C ALA A 459 22.53 0.94 5.45
N LEU A 460 21.54 0.11 5.81
CA LEU A 460 21.15 -1.02 4.98
C LEU A 460 20.58 -0.56 3.64
N ALA A 461 19.66 0.40 3.64
CA ALA A 461 19.00 0.90 2.42
C ALA A 461 19.95 1.67 1.49
N GLU A 462 21.04 2.25 2.03
CA GLU A 462 22.05 2.96 1.24
C GLU A 462 23.02 2.04 0.48
N PHE A 463 23.23 0.82 0.99
CA PHE A 463 24.26 -0.07 0.43
C PHE A 463 23.71 -1.35 -0.17
N VAL A 464 22.46 -1.71 0.11
CA VAL A 464 21.88 -3.00 -0.31
C VAL A 464 20.50 -2.79 -0.91
N VAL A 465 20.30 -3.35 -2.10
CA VAL A 465 19.00 -3.45 -2.78
C VAL A 465 18.52 -4.89 -2.69
N PHE A 466 17.23 -5.09 -2.35
CA PHE A 466 16.61 -6.39 -2.06
C PHE A 466 15.62 -6.84 -3.13
N GLN A 467 15.47 -6.09 -4.19
CA GLN A 467 14.57 -6.35 -5.29
C GLN A 467 15.11 -5.71 -6.57
N PRO A 468 14.55 -6.06 -7.74
CA PRO A 468 15.03 -5.52 -9.01
C PRO A 468 14.94 -3.98 -9.12
N ASN A 469 13.91 -3.36 -8.51
CA ASN A 469 13.70 -1.92 -8.54
C ASN A 469 14.44 -1.19 -7.40
N ASN A 470 15.49 -0.43 -7.72
CA ASN A 470 16.25 0.37 -6.74
C ASN A 470 15.37 1.37 -5.99
N TYR A 471 14.37 1.95 -6.68
CA TYR A 471 13.49 2.95 -6.12
C TYR A 471 12.78 2.46 -4.85
N ASP A 472 12.44 1.19 -4.79
CA ASP A 472 11.67 0.59 -3.70
C ASP A 472 12.37 0.58 -2.33
N ASN A 473 13.69 0.83 -2.29
CA ASN A 473 14.38 1.08 -1.02
C ASN A 473 13.87 2.33 -0.29
N ASN A 474 13.13 3.22 -0.98
CA ASN A 474 12.45 4.34 -0.35
C ASN A 474 11.57 3.89 0.82
N LYS A 475 10.93 2.72 0.73
CA LYS A 475 10.05 2.15 1.76
C LYS A 475 10.79 1.89 3.08
N LEU A 476 12.09 1.58 3.03
CA LEU A 476 12.97 1.52 4.21
C LEU A 476 13.40 2.92 4.65
N LEU A 477 13.81 3.77 3.71
CA LEU A 477 14.25 5.14 3.98
C LEU A 477 13.15 5.97 4.64
N TYR A 478 11.88 5.75 4.30
CA TYR A 478 10.76 6.41 4.97
C TYR A 478 10.61 5.98 6.44
N VAL A 479 10.91 4.73 6.80
CA VAL A 479 10.88 4.31 8.22
C VAL A 479 11.97 5.01 9.02
N TRP A 480 13.19 5.15 8.48
CA TRP A 480 14.23 5.99 9.07
C TRP A 480 13.77 7.45 9.21
N HIS A 481 13.15 7.99 8.16
CA HIS A 481 12.67 9.38 8.12
C HIS A 481 11.54 9.64 9.14
N ILE A 482 10.63 8.70 9.38
CA ILE A 482 9.62 8.77 10.46
C ILE A 482 10.31 9.11 11.79
N LEU A 483 11.35 8.36 12.14
CA LEU A 483 12.08 8.57 13.40
C LEU A 483 12.87 9.88 13.39
N GLY A 484 13.41 10.26 12.23
CA GLY A 484 14.09 11.53 12.00
C GLY A 484 13.17 12.74 12.20
N CYS A 485 11.96 12.71 11.66
CA CYS A 485 10.95 13.77 11.82
C CYS A 485 10.56 13.97 13.29
N ILE A 486 10.49 12.92 14.10
CA ILE A 486 10.20 13.01 15.54
C ILE A 486 11.32 13.79 16.26
N LEU A 487 12.58 13.49 15.97
CA LEU A 487 13.71 14.19 16.58
C LEU A 487 13.87 15.62 16.06
N ALA A 488 13.69 15.84 14.76
CA ALA A 488 13.75 17.17 14.15
C ALA A 488 12.65 18.10 14.69
N ALA A 489 11.42 17.60 14.84
CA ALA A 489 10.33 18.36 15.45
C ALA A 489 10.63 18.72 16.91
N GLN A 490 11.18 17.79 17.68
CA GLN A 490 11.61 18.07 19.06
C GLN A 490 12.65 19.19 19.08
N LEU A 491 13.69 19.09 18.24
CA LEU A 491 14.75 20.10 18.16
C LEU A 491 14.20 21.48 17.79
N LEU A 492 13.35 21.56 16.76
CA LEU A 492 12.75 22.83 16.32
C LEU A 492 11.93 23.49 17.43
N VAL A 493 11.04 22.74 18.06
CA VAL A 493 10.22 23.28 19.15
C VAL A 493 11.11 23.75 20.31
N ASP A 494 12.15 23.00 20.68
CA ASP A 494 13.05 23.34 21.79
C ASP A 494 13.88 24.59 21.47
N ILE A 495 14.42 24.73 20.25
CA ILE A 495 15.17 25.92 19.80
C ILE A 495 14.25 27.16 19.83
N PHE A 496 13.07 27.06 19.23
CA PHE A 496 12.17 28.22 19.19
C PHE A 496 11.54 28.54 20.54
N ALA A 497 11.48 27.60 21.49
CA ALA A 497 11.07 27.88 22.86
C ALA A 497 12.07 28.83 23.60
N GLU A 498 13.34 28.82 23.20
CA GLU A 498 14.37 29.73 23.74
C GLU A 498 14.22 31.17 23.22
N VAL A 499 13.50 31.39 22.12
CA VAL A 499 13.24 32.74 21.56
C VAL A 499 12.19 33.45 22.41
N ARG A 500 12.60 34.47 23.14
CA ARG A 500 11.75 35.20 24.14
C ARG A 500 10.61 35.98 23.47
N ALA A 501 10.87 36.62 22.32
CA ALA A 501 9.88 37.43 21.62
C ALA A 501 8.94 36.54 20.81
N LEU A 502 7.68 36.44 21.24
CA LEU A 502 6.64 35.60 20.62
C LEU A 502 6.48 35.79 19.10
N PRO A 503 6.49 37.03 18.54
CA PRO A 503 6.38 37.21 17.09
C PRO A 503 7.54 36.57 16.32
N TRP A 504 8.78 36.72 16.79
CA TRP A 504 9.95 36.14 16.14
C TRP A 504 9.97 34.63 16.26
N ARG A 505 9.52 34.06 17.38
CA ARG A 505 9.34 32.63 17.57
C ARG A 505 8.33 32.08 16.58
N ALA A 506 7.15 32.71 16.44
CA ALA A 506 6.12 32.29 15.53
C ALA A 506 6.57 32.41 14.07
N LEU A 507 7.21 33.53 13.70
CA LEU A 507 7.71 33.75 12.35
C LEU A 507 8.79 32.75 11.96
N GLY A 508 9.75 32.48 12.84
CA GLY A 508 10.82 31.52 12.60
C GLY A 508 10.27 30.09 12.41
N LEU A 509 9.36 29.65 13.28
CA LEU A 509 8.73 28.35 13.15
C LEU A 509 7.89 28.25 11.86
N ALA A 510 7.12 29.30 11.53
CA ALA A 510 6.34 29.36 10.29
C ALA A 510 7.23 29.31 9.04
N ALA A 511 8.38 29.99 9.06
CA ALA A 511 9.36 29.92 7.96
C ALA A 511 9.95 28.51 7.79
N CYS A 512 10.29 27.84 8.90
CA CYS A 512 10.73 26.46 8.87
C CYS A 512 9.65 25.51 8.32
N CYS A 513 8.40 25.68 8.75
CA CYS A 513 7.27 24.91 8.24
C CYS A 513 7.05 25.18 6.75
N PHE A 514 7.12 26.44 6.32
CA PHE A 514 6.98 26.79 4.90
C PHE A 514 8.04 26.10 4.07
N VAL A 515 9.32 26.26 4.39
CA VAL A 515 10.42 25.64 3.62
C VAL A 515 10.32 24.11 3.64
N GLY A 516 9.93 23.53 4.77
CA GLY A 516 9.89 22.09 4.95
C GLY A 516 8.64 21.40 4.40
N MET A 517 7.58 22.14 4.02
CA MET A 517 6.28 21.54 3.66
C MET A 517 5.69 22.07 2.35
N PHE A 518 6.15 23.21 1.85
CA PHE A 518 5.51 23.90 0.71
C PHE A 518 5.47 23.05 -0.55
N GLY A 519 6.54 22.30 -0.85
CA GLY A 519 6.56 21.38 -1.98
C GLY A 519 5.44 20.33 -1.90
N SER A 520 5.24 19.71 -0.73
CA SER A 520 4.16 18.75 -0.53
C SER A 520 2.76 19.38 -0.58
N VAL A 521 2.60 20.63 -0.13
CA VAL A 521 1.31 21.33 -0.28
C VAL A 521 0.95 21.50 -1.75
N LEU A 522 1.92 21.88 -2.58
CA LEU A 522 1.72 21.99 -4.04
C LEU A 522 1.47 20.60 -4.67
N THR A 523 2.21 19.57 -4.26
CA THR A 523 2.00 18.19 -4.75
C THR A 523 0.59 17.70 -4.44
N VAL A 524 0.14 17.84 -3.19
CA VAL A 524 -1.22 17.44 -2.78
C VAL A 524 -2.29 18.27 -3.51
N GLY A 525 -2.05 19.57 -3.69
CA GLY A 525 -2.98 20.43 -4.45
C GLY A 525 -3.09 20.00 -5.91
N ARG A 526 -1.97 19.65 -6.53
CA ARG A 526 -1.94 19.12 -7.92
C ARG A 526 -2.65 17.77 -8.01
N GLU A 527 -2.35 16.85 -7.09
CA GLU A 527 -3.00 15.55 -7.03
C GLU A 527 -4.52 15.69 -6.86
N ALA A 528 -4.97 16.58 -5.97
CA ALA A 528 -6.39 16.83 -5.74
C ALA A 528 -7.16 17.34 -6.97
N LEU A 529 -6.47 17.93 -7.94
CA LEU A 529 -7.05 18.40 -9.20
C LEU A 529 -6.82 17.43 -10.36
N SER A 530 -6.04 16.36 -10.17
CA SER A 530 -5.79 15.37 -11.21
C SER A 530 -7.04 14.50 -11.42
N ASP A 531 -7.43 14.31 -12.68
CA ASP A 531 -8.57 13.50 -13.09
C ASP A 531 -8.30 12.89 -14.45
N TYR A 532 -8.19 11.57 -14.51
CA TYR A 532 -7.88 10.80 -15.72
C TYR A 532 -8.88 9.68 -15.91
N ARG A 533 -9.50 9.61 -17.08
CA ARG A 533 -10.30 8.46 -17.46
C ARG A 533 -9.39 7.25 -17.64
N GLN A 534 -9.60 6.21 -16.83
CA GLN A 534 -8.81 4.99 -16.84
C GLN A 534 -9.49 3.88 -17.65
N TRP A 535 -10.81 3.71 -17.47
CA TRP A 535 -11.61 2.75 -18.24
C TRP A 535 -12.89 3.40 -18.75
N SER A 536 -13.17 3.18 -20.02
CA SER A 536 -14.40 3.63 -20.67
C SER A 536 -15.60 2.76 -20.26
N ALA A 537 -16.80 3.18 -20.63
CA ALA A 537 -18.01 2.35 -20.49
C ALA A 537 -17.90 1.03 -21.25
N ASP A 538 -17.25 1.03 -22.42
CA ASP A 538 -17.02 -0.18 -23.21
C ASP A 538 -16.05 -1.15 -22.54
N ASP A 539 -14.99 -0.63 -21.87
CA ASP A 539 -14.07 -1.45 -21.08
C ASP A 539 -14.76 -2.10 -19.88
N MET A 540 -15.64 -1.35 -19.21
CA MET A 540 -16.45 -1.87 -18.10
C MET A 540 -17.44 -2.94 -18.59
N ALA A 541 -18.08 -2.73 -19.74
CA ALA A 541 -19.00 -3.69 -20.33
C ALA A 541 -18.28 -5.00 -20.74
N LEU A 542 -17.05 -4.90 -21.25
CA LEU A 542 -16.20 -6.07 -21.49
C LEU A 542 -15.93 -6.84 -20.20
N ALA A 543 -15.54 -6.14 -19.12
CA ALA A 543 -15.25 -6.78 -17.84
C ALA A 543 -16.48 -7.47 -17.24
N ASP A 544 -17.67 -6.85 -17.33
CA ASP A 544 -18.93 -7.45 -16.90
C ASP A 544 -19.26 -8.71 -17.72
N HIS A 545 -19.08 -8.64 -19.05
CA HIS A 545 -19.31 -9.79 -19.92
C HIS A 545 -18.36 -10.96 -19.59
N ILE A 546 -17.08 -10.66 -19.31
CA ILE A 546 -16.10 -11.67 -18.89
C ILE A 546 -16.50 -12.31 -17.57
N ASP A 547 -16.96 -11.52 -16.61
CA ASP A 547 -17.38 -12.03 -15.30
C ASP A 547 -18.55 -13.02 -15.41
N GLU A 548 -19.48 -12.75 -16.30
CA GLU A 548 -20.68 -13.58 -16.49
C GLU A 548 -20.42 -14.83 -17.34
N ASN A 549 -19.48 -14.78 -18.29
CA ASN A 549 -19.39 -15.77 -19.36
C ASN A 549 -18.04 -16.52 -19.46
N ALA A 550 -16.98 -16.06 -18.76
CA ALA A 550 -15.68 -16.73 -18.79
C ALA A 550 -15.36 -17.39 -17.44
N GLY A 551 -14.73 -18.56 -17.48
CA GLY A 551 -14.25 -19.24 -16.27
C GLY A 551 -13.27 -18.39 -15.46
N SER A 552 -13.25 -18.56 -14.13
CA SER A 552 -12.39 -17.78 -13.24
C SER A 552 -10.88 -17.97 -13.47
N ASP A 553 -10.46 -19.10 -14.04
CA ASP A 553 -9.07 -19.42 -14.37
C ASP A 553 -8.74 -19.29 -15.87
N ALA A 554 -9.66 -18.71 -16.66
CA ALA A 554 -9.47 -18.53 -18.10
C ALA A 554 -8.24 -17.67 -18.38
N LEU A 555 -7.42 -18.09 -19.36
CA LEU A 555 -6.25 -17.36 -19.81
C LEU A 555 -6.58 -16.58 -21.08
N PHE A 556 -6.33 -15.28 -21.03
CA PHE A 556 -6.54 -14.36 -22.14
C PHE A 556 -5.23 -13.94 -22.79
N LEU A 557 -5.20 -13.94 -24.10
CA LEU A 557 -4.20 -13.24 -24.89
C LEU A 557 -4.61 -11.77 -24.99
N THR A 558 -3.82 -10.87 -24.42
CA THR A 558 -4.00 -9.40 -24.44
C THR A 558 -2.69 -8.72 -24.77
N SER A 559 -2.66 -7.41 -24.95
CA SER A 559 -1.38 -6.67 -24.93
C SER A 559 -0.70 -6.82 -23.55
N ASP A 560 0.61 -6.54 -23.49
CA ASP A 560 1.41 -6.61 -22.27
C ASP A 560 1.11 -5.42 -21.32
N SER A 561 -0.13 -5.31 -20.89
CA SER A 561 -0.57 -4.24 -19.99
C SER A 561 -1.38 -4.81 -18.84
N HIS A 562 -1.00 -4.45 -17.61
CA HIS A 562 -1.81 -4.73 -16.42
C HIS A 562 -3.03 -3.78 -16.29
N LEU A 563 -3.15 -2.78 -17.18
CA LEU A 563 -4.29 -1.85 -17.24
C LEU A 563 -5.49 -2.44 -17.98
N THR A 564 -5.32 -3.58 -18.70
CA THR A 564 -6.41 -4.20 -19.44
C THR A 564 -7.61 -4.51 -18.53
N PRO A 565 -8.86 -4.21 -18.94
CA PRO A 565 -10.06 -4.54 -18.16
C PRO A 565 -10.20 -6.03 -17.87
N VAL A 566 -9.65 -6.90 -18.73
CA VAL A 566 -9.60 -8.34 -18.54
C VAL A 566 -8.95 -8.73 -17.21
N PHE A 567 -7.80 -8.12 -16.90
CA PHE A 567 -7.09 -8.37 -15.64
C PHE A 567 -7.61 -7.44 -14.54
N ALA A 568 -7.56 -6.13 -14.76
CA ALA A 568 -7.77 -5.14 -13.69
C ALA A 568 -9.21 -5.15 -13.15
N LEU A 569 -10.22 -5.28 -14.00
CA LEU A 569 -11.62 -5.23 -13.62
C LEU A 569 -12.27 -6.61 -13.52
N ALA A 570 -11.98 -7.52 -14.45
CA ALA A 570 -12.54 -8.87 -14.44
C ALA A 570 -11.70 -9.89 -13.66
N GLY A 571 -10.45 -9.57 -13.27
CA GLY A 571 -9.61 -10.46 -12.48
C GLY A 571 -9.25 -11.75 -13.18
N ARG A 572 -9.15 -11.77 -14.51
CA ARG A 572 -8.74 -12.95 -15.29
C ARG A 572 -7.25 -12.96 -15.53
N ARG A 573 -6.72 -14.15 -15.79
CA ARG A 573 -5.31 -14.34 -16.13
C ARG A 573 -5.04 -13.82 -17.53
N ILE A 574 -3.86 -13.20 -17.72
CA ILE A 574 -3.37 -12.80 -19.03
C ILE A 574 -2.02 -13.47 -19.31
N LEU A 575 -1.71 -13.71 -20.59
CA LEU A 575 -0.50 -14.43 -20.99
C LEU A 575 0.76 -13.69 -20.54
N CYS A 576 0.83 -12.38 -20.75
CA CYS A 576 1.92 -11.55 -20.30
C CYS A 576 1.39 -10.15 -19.93
N GLY A 577 1.63 -9.74 -18.71
CA GLY A 577 1.36 -8.38 -18.23
C GLY A 577 2.52 -7.43 -18.47
N SER A 578 2.46 -6.22 -17.87
CA SER A 578 3.52 -5.22 -17.96
C SER A 578 4.85 -5.78 -17.44
N GLY A 579 5.85 -5.85 -18.33
CA GLY A 579 7.15 -6.44 -18.03
C GLY A 579 7.85 -5.78 -16.85
N SER A 580 7.70 -4.45 -16.65
CA SER A 580 8.28 -3.78 -15.49
C SER A 580 7.68 -4.28 -14.16
N TYR A 581 6.35 -4.42 -14.07
CA TYR A 581 5.72 -4.95 -12.86
C TYR A 581 6.08 -6.42 -12.61
N VAL A 582 6.04 -7.24 -13.66
CA VAL A 582 6.41 -8.66 -13.58
C VAL A 582 7.87 -8.80 -13.10
N TYR A 583 8.79 -8.06 -13.71
CA TYR A 583 10.20 -8.05 -13.35
C TYR A 583 10.43 -7.55 -11.90
N TYR A 584 9.75 -6.46 -11.50
CA TYR A 584 9.88 -5.93 -10.13
C TYR A 584 9.33 -6.89 -9.06
N HIS A 585 8.44 -7.79 -9.44
CA HIS A 585 7.96 -8.87 -8.57
C HIS A 585 8.88 -10.10 -8.53
N GLY A 586 10.04 -10.05 -9.18
CA GLY A 586 11.03 -11.12 -9.17
C GLY A 586 10.76 -12.24 -10.18
N MET A 587 10.00 -11.95 -11.27
CA MET A 587 9.60 -12.93 -12.28
C MET A 587 10.26 -12.63 -13.62
N ASP A 588 10.81 -13.67 -14.27
CA ASP A 588 11.16 -13.62 -15.70
C ASP A 588 9.89 -13.80 -16.54
N TYR A 589 9.72 -12.97 -17.53
CA TYR A 589 8.55 -12.95 -18.44
C TYR A 589 8.93 -13.14 -19.91
N SER A 590 10.17 -13.47 -20.18
CA SER A 590 10.71 -13.51 -21.55
C SER A 590 10.00 -14.52 -22.46
N ALA A 591 9.64 -15.67 -21.91
CA ALA A 591 8.96 -16.73 -22.66
C ALA A 591 7.51 -16.32 -23.02
N GLU A 592 6.77 -15.79 -22.04
CA GLU A 592 5.40 -15.34 -22.20
C GLU A 592 5.29 -14.15 -23.15
N TYR A 593 6.22 -13.19 -23.04
CA TYR A 593 6.26 -12.03 -23.94
C TYR A 593 6.53 -12.45 -25.40
N ASN A 594 7.49 -13.35 -25.63
CA ASN A 594 7.80 -13.84 -26.95
C ASN A 594 6.64 -14.64 -27.55
N ALA A 595 5.98 -15.48 -26.75
CA ALA A 595 4.79 -16.22 -27.17
C ALA A 595 3.62 -15.27 -27.50
N MET A 596 3.35 -14.28 -26.65
CA MET A 596 2.33 -13.27 -26.88
C MET A 596 2.56 -12.51 -28.20
N ARG A 597 3.81 -12.08 -28.45
CA ARG A 597 4.18 -11.41 -29.69
C ARG A 597 3.97 -12.30 -30.90
N ALA A 598 4.45 -13.56 -30.84
CA ALA A 598 4.28 -14.52 -31.94
C ALA A 598 2.81 -14.80 -32.23
N LEU A 599 1.98 -14.97 -31.20
CA LEU A 599 0.54 -15.21 -31.34
C LEU A 599 -0.20 -14.04 -31.98
N TYR A 600 0.27 -12.80 -31.83
CA TYR A 600 -0.31 -11.67 -32.55
C TYR A 600 0.25 -11.50 -33.96
N GLU A 601 1.59 -11.61 -34.15
CA GLU A 601 2.23 -11.30 -35.45
C GLU A 601 2.25 -12.46 -36.44
N THR A 602 2.36 -13.71 -35.95
CA THR A 602 2.43 -14.95 -36.75
C THR A 602 1.70 -16.07 -36.02
N PRO A 603 0.37 -15.96 -35.85
CA PRO A 603 -0.39 -16.89 -35.01
C PRO A 603 -0.38 -18.31 -35.56
N ASP A 604 -0.34 -19.28 -34.63
CA ASP A 604 -0.46 -20.70 -34.92
C ASP A 604 -1.24 -21.43 -33.83
N GLU A 605 -1.90 -22.56 -34.20
CA GLU A 605 -2.76 -23.30 -33.29
C GLU A 605 -1.97 -24.09 -32.24
N ASP A 606 -0.75 -24.53 -32.56
CA ASP A 606 0.09 -25.31 -31.63
C ASP A 606 0.54 -24.44 -30.45
N THR A 607 0.94 -23.20 -30.72
CA THR A 607 1.32 -22.23 -29.67
C THR A 607 0.11 -21.82 -28.81
N LEU A 608 -1.06 -21.57 -29.42
CA LEU A 608 -2.32 -21.32 -28.68
C LEU A 608 -2.65 -22.48 -27.74
N ALA A 609 -2.54 -23.71 -28.23
CA ALA A 609 -2.80 -24.90 -27.42
C ALA A 609 -1.74 -25.11 -26.31
N ALA A 610 -0.46 -24.92 -26.62
CA ALA A 610 0.64 -25.07 -25.67
C ALA A 610 0.52 -24.14 -24.46
N TRP A 611 0.04 -22.90 -24.66
CA TRP A 611 -0.20 -21.94 -23.61
C TRP A 611 -1.59 -22.02 -22.99
N ASP A 612 -2.48 -22.89 -23.50
CA ASP A 612 -3.86 -23.05 -23.01
C ASP A 612 -4.68 -21.75 -23.12
N ILE A 613 -4.51 -21.01 -24.22
CA ILE A 613 -5.23 -19.76 -24.47
C ILE A 613 -6.72 -20.04 -24.69
N GLY A 614 -7.57 -19.42 -23.86
CA GLY A 614 -9.03 -19.52 -23.99
C GLY A 614 -9.63 -18.44 -24.89
N TYR A 615 -9.06 -17.23 -24.83
CA TYR A 615 -9.61 -16.07 -25.53
C TYR A 615 -8.49 -15.18 -26.07
N ALA A 616 -8.71 -14.56 -27.24
CA ALA A 616 -7.80 -13.55 -27.81
C ALA A 616 -8.51 -12.21 -27.97
N VAL A 617 -7.92 -11.15 -27.38
CA VAL A 617 -8.47 -9.79 -27.38
C VAL A 617 -7.73 -8.94 -28.41
N PHE A 618 -8.48 -8.20 -29.20
CA PHE A 618 -7.99 -7.22 -30.17
C PHE A 618 -8.57 -5.86 -29.82
N ASP A 619 -7.72 -4.95 -29.39
CA ASP A 619 -8.03 -3.57 -29.01
C ASP A 619 -6.98 -2.60 -29.56
N SER A 620 -7.16 -1.31 -29.32
CA SER A 620 -6.22 -0.27 -29.77
C SER A 620 -4.80 -0.46 -29.24
N SER A 621 -4.62 -1.05 -28.06
CA SER A 621 -3.31 -1.28 -27.45
C SER A 621 -2.55 -2.40 -28.15
N VAL A 622 -3.25 -3.42 -28.62
CA VAL A 622 -2.70 -4.52 -29.43
C VAL A 622 -2.20 -3.99 -30.77
N TYR A 623 -3.05 -3.24 -31.48
CA TYR A 623 -2.67 -2.68 -32.79
C TYR A 623 -1.58 -1.60 -32.72
N ALA A 624 -1.50 -0.87 -31.60
CA ALA A 624 -0.43 0.11 -31.40
C ALA A 624 0.95 -0.55 -31.20
N LYS A 625 0.96 -1.80 -30.73
CA LYS A 625 2.19 -2.47 -30.30
C LYS A 625 2.66 -3.57 -31.25
N PHE A 626 1.74 -4.31 -31.87
CA PHE A 626 2.00 -5.48 -32.67
C PHE A 626 1.48 -5.30 -34.10
N ALA A 627 2.15 -5.91 -35.07
CA ALA A 627 1.63 -6.10 -36.42
C ALA A 627 0.62 -7.28 -36.41
N ALA A 628 -0.49 -7.12 -35.69
CA ALA A 628 -1.41 -8.20 -35.36
C ALA A 628 -2.19 -8.70 -36.59
N ASP A 629 -2.16 -10.03 -36.84
CA ASP A 629 -2.94 -10.68 -37.87
C ASP A 629 -4.30 -11.15 -37.31
N GLU A 630 -5.22 -10.22 -37.14
CA GLU A 630 -6.58 -10.53 -36.70
C GLU A 630 -7.33 -11.39 -37.75
N SER A 631 -6.96 -11.27 -39.04
CA SER A 631 -7.63 -12.02 -40.13
C SER A 631 -7.46 -13.52 -39.96
N TRP A 632 -6.34 -13.97 -39.43
CA TRP A 632 -6.07 -15.36 -39.09
C TRP A 632 -7.06 -15.91 -38.06
N TYR A 633 -7.35 -15.09 -36.99
CA TYR A 633 -8.33 -15.44 -35.95
C TYR A 633 -9.76 -15.44 -36.49
N ALA A 634 -10.14 -14.42 -37.25
CA ALA A 634 -11.46 -14.27 -37.83
C ALA A 634 -11.82 -15.40 -38.81
N ALA A 635 -10.82 -16.02 -39.45
CA ALA A 635 -11.02 -17.17 -40.35
C ALA A 635 -11.22 -18.49 -39.59
N ARG A 636 -10.93 -18.60 -38.29
CA ARG A 636 -10.86 -19.85 -37.51
C ARG A 636 -11.77 -19.91 -36.31
N TYR A 637 -12.03 -18.76 -35.68
CA TYR A 637 -12.71 -18.68 -34.40
C TYR A 637 -13.90 -17.73 -34.44
N ASP A 638 -14.91 -18.02 -33.64
CA ASP A 638 -16.10 -17.18 -33.52
C ASP A 638 -15.80 -15.94 -32.69
N VAL A 639 -16.39 -14.81 -33.08
CA VAL A 639 -16.40 -13.60 -32.25
C VAL A 639 -17.26 -13.87 -31.02
N TRP A 640 -16.62 -13.87 -29.85
CA TRP A 640 -17.28 -14.10 -28.57
C TRP A 640 -17.88 -12.83 -27.98
N TYR A 641 -17.18 -11.70 -28.19
CA TYR A 641 -17.63 -10.38 -27.73
C TYR A 641 -17.09 -9.28 -28.67
N GLU A 642 -17.89 -8.28 -28.92
CA GLU A 642 -17.51 -7.11 -29.72
C GLU A 642 -18.22 -5.86 -29.23
N ASN A 643 -17.48 -4.75 -29.10
CA ASN A 643 -17.99 -3.40 -28.88
C ASN A 643 -17.09 -2.38 -29.60
N ALA A 644 -17.28 -1.06 -29.32
CA ALA A 644 -16.48 -0.03 -29.97
C ALA A 644 -14.98 -0.02 -29.53
N ALA A 645 -14.64 -0.61 -28.37
CA ALA A 645 -13.28 -0.63 -27.85
C ALA A 645 -12.48 -1.87 -28.25
N CYS A 646 -13.13 -3.02 -28.43
CA CYS A 646 -12.43 -4.28 -28.68
C CYS A 646 -13.28 -5.33 -29.39
N ARG A 647 -12.58 -6.34 -29.94
CA ARG A 647 -13.13 -7.61 -30.37
C ARG A 647 -12.43 -8.76 -29.67
N VAL A 648 -13.19 -9.76 -29.25
CA VAL A 648 -12.66 -10.93 -28.53
C VAL A 648 -13.08 -12.20 -29.24
N TYR A 649 -12.12 -13.06 -29.59
CA TYR A 649 -12.35 -14.37 -30.18
C TYR A 649 -12.27 -15.46 -29.11
N LYS A 650 -13.18 -16.42 -29.16
CA LYS A 650 -13.15 -17.61 -28.31
C LYS A 650 -12.33 -18.68 -29.01
N ILE A 651 -11.22 -19.08 -28.38
CA ILE A 651 -10.29 -20.08 -28.94
C ILE A 651 -10.69 -21.48 -28.49
N LYS A 652 -11.22 -21.60 -27.24
CA LYS A 652 -11.48 -22.90 -26.61
C LYS A 652 -12.81 -22.89 -25.84
#